data_e83d9c6bbc5d59edad3ea842c3b9a982
#
_entry.id   e83d9c6bbc5d59edad3ea842c3b9a982
#
_cell.length_a   1.000
_cell.length_b   1.000
_cell.length_c   1.000
_cell.angle_alpha   90.00
_cell.angle_beta   90.00
_cell.angle_gamma   90.00
#
_symmetry.space_group_name_H-M   'P 1'
#
loop_
_entity.id
_entity.type
_entity.pdbx_description
1 polymer ?
#
loop_
_entity_poly.entity_id
_entity_poly.type
_entity_poly.pdbx_seq_one_letter_code
_entity_poly.pdbx_strand_id
1 'polypeptide(L)'
;MKFADVAVDAPAGHGRTFSYSIPDHLDIVQGQSVKVPFGPRTLQGIVFAVVDAPQVEETRDIADTLSAGALLESHQLSLARWISEYYLSSLFESAALMLPPGGRFRPRTFYSLSPNVDDVAEAANSPHQQRFLEYIQRHEVVDAGRLDRALGPNSRSMAARLVERGLLESKVRSSSRQMTHKLVEHIALNPEMLEEIGVWMKNAPRRSARQATLVDALLEADAPLPATETRKEFGAHNVARLRERQWLTFTQQRTDRDPLAGQMFAPESAVGLTSQQQSVTDAVCAGLDHPDEAPRTFLVQGVTGSGKTEIYLAAVERCLELGRRAIVMVPEIALTQQTIERFASRFPNRVAVLHSGLSAGERFDQWWKTREGDYDIVVGSRSAIFAPMLNLGLVVVDEEHEWTYKQQDSNPRYHARDVANKLAELTGAKVLLGSASPDVSSYHRSLAKQYGLLILPDRLSVSKNGKPTPAPLADVDIVDMRQELKEGNRDMFSRQLDAEMEACLDAGNQMILFLNRRGTASQLQCRSCGHQMRCAKCDIALTYHRRAGRLICHYCGTRHRIPERCPQCLGYRLSYYGIGTQSVAEALEQRFPDTTVLRWDRDATRNIADYRELIEKFRTGEGQALVGTQMIAKGLHFPSVTLVGVVLADVGLSIPDYRAGERAFQLLCQVAGRAGRGERPGRVVIQTYQPDNYAIQASAAQDYQSFYNKEMAYRRERGNPPFNKLIRLLHTHINQATCEHEARAVARTMADERDARGIGSIEILGPVPAYPARLRGRYRWHIVLRGPEPRALLDHVALPRDWHVDIDPVSLT
;
A
#
# COMPACT_ATOMS: atom_id res chain seq x y z
N MET A 1 -23.49 4.66 37.94
CA MET A 1 -23.53 3.94 36.64
C MET A 1 -22.65 4.70 35.67
N LYS A 2 -21.70 4.07 35.02
CA LYS A 2 -20.81 4.71 34.02
C LYS A 2 -21.29 4.35 32.62
N PHE A 3 -20.95 5.19 31.67
CA PHE A 3 -21.32 5.01 30.28
C PHE A 3 -20.08 5.03 29.39
N ALA A 4 -20.17 4.42 28.22
CA ALA A 4 -19.11 4.43 27.23
C ALA A 4 -19.64 5.00 25.90
N ASP A 5 -18.90 5.93 25.34
CA ASP A 5 -19.09 6.39 23.97
C ASP A 5 -18.32 5.51 23.01
N VAL A 6 -19.04 4.74 22.22
CA VAL A 6 -18.50 3.65 21.40
C VAL A 6 -18.66 3.95 19.91
N ALA A 7 -17.56 3.85 19.15
CA ALA A 7 -17.60 3.79 17.69
C ALA A 7 -17.94 2.36 17.27
N VAL A 8 -19.06 2.17 16.56
CA VAL A 8 -19.61 0.85 16.22
C VAL A 8 -19.32 0.49 14.76
N ASP A 9 -19.01 -0.78 14.44
CA ASP A 9 -18.84 -1.31 13.07
C ASP A 9 -20.18 -1.35 12.31
N ALA A 10 -20.75 -0.17 12.12
CA ALA A 10 -21.99 0.07 11.40
C ALA A 10 -21.78 1.18 10.35
N PRO A 11 -22.58 1.22 9.27
CA PRO A 11 -22.58 2.32 8.32
C PRO A 11 -23.19 3.59 8.95
N ALA A 12 -22.52 4.11 9.97
CA ALA A 12 -22.82 5.37 10.63
C ALA A 12 -22.05 6.51 9.96
N GLY A 13 -22.54 7.73 10.08
CA GLY A 13 -21.83 8.92 9.59
C GLY A 13 -20.44 9.07 10.23
N HIS A 14 -19.61 9.93 9.63
CA HIS A 14 -18.28 10.23 10.14
C HIS A 14 -18.34 10.87 11.55
N GLY A 15 -17.32 10.60 12.37
CA GLY A 15 -17.18 11.16 13.71
C GLY A 15 -18.18 10.68 14.77
N ARG A 16 -19.14 9.82 14.44
CA ARG A 16 -20.20 9.42 15.37
C ARG A 16 -19.78 8.33 16.34
N THR A 17 -20.13 8.52 17.61
CA THR A 17 -20.17 7.53 18.68
C THR A 17 -21.60 7.29 19.14
N PHE A 18 -21.83 6.18 19.84
CA PHE A 18 -23.09 5.80 20.45
C PHE A 18 -22.85 5.52 21.93
N SER A 19 -23.70 6.06 22.81
CA SER A 19 -23.57 5.85 24.25
C SER A 19 -24.20 4.52 24.66
N TYR A 20 -23.46 3.76 25.46
CA TYR A 20 -23.87 2.49 26.08
C TYR A 20 -23.64 2.53 27.58
N SER A 21 -24.50 1.87 28.36
CA SER A 21 -24.28 1.65 29.78
C SER A 21 -23.22 0.57 29.98
N ILE A 22 -22.42 0.74 31.03
CA ILE A 22 -21.39 -0.23 31.47
C ILE A 22 -21.98 -1.05 32.61
N PRO A 23 -22.19 -2.38 32.40
CA PRO A 23 -22.63 -3.28 33.48
C PRO A 23 -21.57 -3.38 34.57
N ASP A 24 -22.00 -3.52 35.84
CA ASP A 24 -21.10 -3.53 37.01
C ASP A 24 -20.06 -4.68 36.99
N HIS A 25 -20.32 -5.73 36.25
CA HIS A 25 -19.39 -6.88 36.09
C HIS A 25 -18.33 -6.69 35.01
N LEU A 26 -18.37 -5.58 34.23
CA LEU A 26 -17.40 -5.27 33.17
C LEU A 26 -16.57 -4.08 33.58
N ASP A 27 -15.26 -4.25 33.56
CA ASP A 27 -14.28 -3.16 33.67
C ASP A 27 -13.91 -2.67 32.28
N ILE A 28 -14.48 -1.54 31.87
CA ILE A 28 -14.33 -0.98 30.52
C ILE A 28 -13.41 0.23 30.57
N VAL A 29 -12.41 0.22 29.68
CA VAL A 29 -11.44 1.32 29.55
C VAL A 29 -11.47 1.93 28.15
N GLN A 30 -11.02 3.16 28.04
CA GLN A 30 -10.85 3.84 26.75
C GLN A 30 -9.88 3.07 25.85
N GLY A 31 -10.19 2.98 24.54
CA GLY A 31 -9.40 2.22 23.57
C GLY A 31 -9.68 0.71 23.54
N GLN A 32 -10.56 0.22 24.41
CA GLN A 32 -10.93 -1.21 24.45
C GLN A 32 -11.91 -1.59 23.36
N SER A 33 -11.78 -2.81 22.86
CA SER A 33 -12.71 -3.40 21.89
C SER A 33 -13.83 -4.15 22.61
N VAL A 34 -15.07 -3.85 22.27
CA VAL A 34 -16.28 -4.36 22.94
C VAL A 34 -17.30 -4.91 21.94
N LYS A 35 -18.22 -5.74 22.43
CA LYS A 35 -19.44 -6.17 21.73
C LYS A 35 -20.60 -5.33 22.21
N VAL A 36 -21.31 -4.72 21.26
CA VAL A 36 -22.48 -3.86 21.55
C VAL A 36 -23.69 -4.25 20.75
N PRO A 37 -24.90 -4.20 21.33
CA PRO A 37 -26.14 -4.38 20.58
C PRO A 37 -26.40 -3.15 19.68
N PHE A 38 -26.63 -3.39 18.40
CA PHE A 38 -26.99 -2.34 17.43
C PHE A 38 -28.17 -2.78 16.56
N GLY A 39 -29.34 -2.26 16.83
CA GLY A 39 -30.60 -2.78 16.31
C GLY A 39 -30.80 -4.26 16.73
N PRO A 40 -31.10 -5.16 15.79
CA PRO A 40 -31.24 -6.60 16.05
C PRO A 40 -29.89 -7.36 16.04
N ARG A 41 -28.75 -6.67 15.88
CA ARG A 41 -27.43 -7.29 15.71
C ARG A 41 -26.52 -6.94 16.87
N THR A 42 -25.55 -7.82 17.14
CA THR A 42 -24.41 -7.52 17.98
C THR A 42 -23.21 -7.22 17.09
N LEU A 43 -22.62 -6.05 17.27
CA LEU A 43 -21.50 -5.57 16.47
C LEU A 43 -20.27 -5.31 17.35
N GLN A 44 -19.10 -5.20 16.74
CA GLN A 44 -17.90 -4.73 17.39
C GLN A 44 -17.96 -3.22 17.54
N GLY A 45 -17.49 -2.73 18.67
CA GLY A 45 -17.24 -1.33 18.91
C GLY A 45 -15.86 -1.08 19.52
N ILE A 46 -15.42 0.17 19.46
CA ILE A 46 -14.21 0.65 20.14
C ILE A 46 -14.63 1.80 21.04
N VAL A 47 -14.24 1.73 22.30
CA VAL A 47 -14.57 2.72 23.32
C VAL A 47 -13.71 3.97 23.10
N PHE A 48 -14.34 5.09 22.81
CA PHE A 48 -13.67 6.38 22.61
C PHE A 48 -13.60 7.23 23.86
N ALA A 49 -14.56 7.07 24.75
CA ALA A 49 -14.57 7.72 26.06
C ALA A 49 -15.40 6.92 27.07
N VAL A 50 -15.03 7.02 28.33
CA VAL A 50 -15.88 6.60 29.47
C VAL A 50 -16.37 7.87 30.11
N VAL A 51 -17.71 8.01 30.26
CA VAL A 51 -18.37 9.24 30.69
C VAL A 51 -19.37 8.95 31.80
N ASP A 52 -19.68 9.97 32.61
CA ASP A 52 -20.62 9.86 33.71
C ASP A 52 -22.09 10.05 33.27
N ALA A 53 -22.31 10.65 32.10
CA ALA A 53 -23.63 10.86 31.54
C ALA A 53 -23.69 10.49 30.05
N PRO A 54 -24.73 9.82 29.57
CA PRO A 54 -24.88 9.46 28.16
C PRO A 54 -25.37 10.65 27.33
N GLN A 55 -25.15 10.56 26.02
CA GLN A 55 -25.62 11.55 25.05
C GLN A 55 -27.11 11.39 24.68
N VAL A 56 -27.76 10.34 25.16
CA VAL A 56 -29.13 9.94 24.85
C VAL A 56 -29.89 9.56 26.13
N GLU A 57 -31.23 9.68 26.13
CA GLU A 57 -32.05 9.36 27.29
C GLU A 57 -32.04 7.87 27.67
N GLU A 58 -32.06 7.00 26.66
CA GLU A 58 -32.07 5.55 26.86
C GLU A 58 -30.81 4.93 26.27
N THR A 59 -30.10 4.12 27.05
CA THR A 59 -28.91 3.37 26.65
C THR A 59 -29.17 1.86 26.71
N ARG A 60 -28.38 1.11 25.96
CA ARG A 60 -28.29 -0.36 26.08
C ARG A 60 -26.96 -0.73 26.71
N ASP A 61 -26.92 -1.86 27.35
CA ASP A 61 -25.70 -2.37 27.99
C ASP A 61 -24.69 -2.87 26.96
N ILE A 62 -23.41 -2.66 27.25
CA ILE A 62 -22.31 -3.37 26.58
C ILE A 62 -22.50 -4.88 26.84
N ALA A 63 -22.54 -5.69 25.78
CA ALA A 63 -22.79 -7.10 25.90
C ALA A 63 -21.59 -7.90 26.40
N ASP A 64 -20.36 -7.53 26.00
CA ASP A 64 -19.13 -8.26 26.35
C ASP A 64 -17.88 -7.48 25.90
N THR A 65 -16.70 -7.85 26.38
CA THR A 65 -15.41 -7.36 25.89
C THR A 65 -14.82 -8.27 24.82
N LEU A 66 -14.07 -7.69 23.88
CA LEU A 66 -13.31 -8.42 22.85
C LEU A 66 -11.79 -8.38 23.11
N SER A 67 -11.34 -7.53 24.01
CA SER A 67 -9.96 -7.44 24.45
C SER A 67 -9.89 -7.31 25.96
N ALA A 68 -8.82 -7.83 26.55
CA ALA A 68 -8.60 -7.77 28.02
C ALA A 68 -8.40 -6.33 28.53
N GLY A 69 -8.03 -5.39 27.66
CA GLY A 69 -7.80 -4.00 27.99
C GLY A 69 -7.77 -3.12 26.73
N ALA A 70 -7.28 -1.91 26.88
CA ALA A 70 -7.13 -0.96 25.77
C ALA A 70 -6.26 -1.54 24.65
N LEU A 71 -6.75 -1.55 23.41
CA LEU A 71 -5.97 -1.85 22.21
C LEU A 71 -5.39 -0.60 21.58
N LEU A 72 -6.06 0.53 21.72
CA LEU A 72 -5.68 1.81 21.14
C LEU A 72 -5.36 2.83 22.25
N GLU A 73 -4.26 3.53 22.06
CA GLU A 73 -3.84 4.63 22.94
C GLU A 73 -4.58 5.93 22.61
N SER A 74 -4.53 6.92 23.51
CA SER A 74 -5.25 8.20 23.35
C SER A 74 -4.87 8.94 22.06
N HIS A 75 -3.58 8.95 21.69
CA HIS A 75 -3.16 9.58 20.44
C HIS A 75 -3.69 8.85 19.20
N GLN A 76 -3.83 7.51 19.26
CA GLN A 76 -4.41 6.69 18.19
C GLN A 76 -5.92 6.93 18.05
N LEU A 77 -6.65 7.08 19.14
CA LEU A 77 -8.07 7.46 19.13
C LEU A 77 -8.27 8.86 18.55
N SER A 78 -7.38 9.80 18.90
CA SER A 78 -7.37 11.15 18.33
C SER A 78 -7.07 11.14 16.82
N LEU A 79 -6.11 10.30 16.41
CA LEU A 79 -5.79 10.08 14.99
C LEU A 79 -6.98 9.47 14.24
N ALA A 80 -7.67 8.47 14.82
CA ALA A 80 -8.85 7.86 14.24
C ALA A 80 -9.99 8.88 14.03
N ARG A 81 -10.20 9.77 15.01
CA ARG A 81 -11.18 10.85 14.91
C ARG A 81 -10.83 11.81 13.77
N TRP A 82 -9.57 12.24 13.70
CA TRP A 82 -9.11 13.09 12.62
C TRP A 82 -9.25 12.42 11.24
N ILE A 83 -8.87 11.14 11.09
CA ILE A 83 -9.05 10.39 9.85
C ILE A 83 -10.52 10.31 9.46
N SER A 84 -11.40 10.00 10.41
CA SER A 84 -12.84 9.92 10.19
C SER A 84 -13.44 11.24 9.68
N GLU A 85 -13.06 12.34 10.31
CA GLU A 85 -13.53 13.68 9.96
C GLU A 85 -12.93 14.17 8.65
N TYR A 86 -11.62 14.02 8.47
CA TYR A 86 -10.93 14.52 7.27
C TYR A 86 -11.32 13.75 6.01
N TYR A 87 -11.31 12.42 6.07
CA TYR A 87 -11.58 11.55 4.92
C TYR A 87 -13.04 11.08 4.82
N LEU A 88 -13.94 11.60 5.64
CA LEU A 88 -15.39 11.31 5.64
C LEU A 88 -15.68 9.80 5.70
N SER A 89 -15.04 9.12 6.62
CA SER A 89 -15.22 7.68 6.88
C SER A 89 -15.87 7.44 8.24
N SER A 90 -16.39 6.25 8.49
CA SER A 90 -16.90 5.93 9.82
C SER A 90 -15.77 5.94 10.85
N LEU A 91 -16.09 6.35 12.07
CA LEU A 91 -15.09 6.42 13.16
C LEU A 91 -14.52 5.04 13.48
N PHE A 92 -15.37 4.00 13.42
CA PHE A 92 -14.92 2.62 13.59
C PHE A 92 -13.93 2.17 12.49
N GLU A 93 -14.23 2.45 11.21
CA GLU A 93 -13.32 2.09 10.12
C GLU A 93 -11.95 2.78 10.27
N SER A 94 -11.95 4.03 10.74
CA SER A 94 -10.72 4.78 11.00
C SER A 94 -9.91 4.19 12.15
N ALA A 95 -10.55 3.84 13.26
CA ALA A 95 -9.91 3.19 14.40
C ALA A 95 -9.44 1.76 14.06
N ALA A 96 -10.20 1.05 13.22
CA ALA A 96 -9.88 -0.32 12.81
C ALA A 96 -8.59 -0.43 11.98
N LEU A 97 -8.06 0.67 11.42
CA LEU A 97 -6.74 0.70 10.76
C LEU A 97 -5.60 0.39 11.74
N MET A 98 -5.79 0.68 13.03
CA MET A 98 -4.79 0.55 14.09
C MET A 98 -4.97 -0.70 14.95
N LEU A 99 -6.04 -1.47 14.72
CA LEU A 99 -6.27 -2.73 15.43
C LEU A 99 -5.26 -3.81 15.01
N PRO A 100 -4.95 -4.76 15.91
CA PRO A 100 -4.12 -5.91 15.55
C PRO A 100 -4.71 -6.69 14.37
N PRO A 101 -3.88 -7.30 13.53
CA PRO A 101 -4.34 -8.20 12.48
C PRO A 101 -5.25 -9.29 13.04
N GLY A 102 -6.44 -9.46 12.46
CA GLY A 102 -7.46 -10.38 12.99
C GLY A 102 -8.30 -9.82 14.16
N GLY A 103 -8.02 -8.61 14.64
CA GLY A 103 -8.77 -7.95 15.72
C GLY A 103 -10.15 -7.42 15.30
N ARG A 104 -10.47 -7.50 14.01
CA ARG A 104 -11.80 -7.13 13.52
C ARG A 104 -12.77 -8.30 13.65
N PHE A 105 -13.79 -8.13 14.48
CA PHE A 105 -14.86 -9.13 14.66
C PHE A 105 -15.77 -9.14 13.44
N ARG A 106 -15.75 -10.20 12.67
CA ARG A 106 -16.66 -10.38 11.53
C ARG A 106 -17.70 -11.43 11.89
N PRO A 107 -18.92 -11.02 12.29
CA PRO A 107 -19.95 -11.99 12.60
C PRO A 107 -20.31 -12.76 11.33
N ARG A 108 -20.25 -14.08 11.39
CA ARG A 108 -20.84 -14.97 10.40
C ARG A 108 -22.01 -15.69 11.01
N THR A 109 -23.10 -15.71 10.29
CA THR A 109 -24.26 -16.52 10.66
C THR A 109 -24.03 -17.92 10.15
N PHE A 110 -24.06 -18.86 11.05
CA PHE A 110 -24.04 -20.29 10.78
C PHE A 110 -25.45 -20.83 10.96
N TYR A 111 -25.84 -21.71 10.08
CA TYR A 111 -27.14 -22.37 10.10
C TYR A 111 -26.93 -23.86 10.33
N SER A 112 -27.77 -24.44 11.19
CA SER A 112 -27.93 -25.88 11.41
C SER A 112 -29.39 -26.27 11.36
N LEU A 113 -29.70 -27.51 11.09
CA LEU A 113 -31.08 -28.00 11.24
C LEU A 113 -31.54 -27.84 12.68
N SER A 114 -32.81 -27.49 12.85
CA SER A 114 -33.46 -27.50 14.15
C SER A 114 -33.59 -28.94 14.64
N PRO A 115 -33.34 -29.24 15.95
CA PRO A 115 -33.56 -30.58 16.53
C PRO A 115 -34.96 -31.14 16.31
N ASN A 116 -35.92 -30.28 15.99
CA ASN A 116 -37.32 -30.66 15.78
C ASN A 116 -37.62 -31.13 14.34
N VAL A 117 -36.63 -31.23 13.48
CA VAL A 117 -36.81 -31.67 12.08
C VAL A 117 -36.31 -33.11 11.95
N ASP A 118 -37.23 -34.04 12.01
CA ASP A 118 -36.93 -35.49 11.89
C ASP A 118 -36.81 -35.90 10.41
N ASP A 119 -37.63 -35.34 9.50
CA ASP A 119 -37.57 -35.60 8.06
C ASP A 119 -37.57 -34.28 7.27
N VAL A 120 -36.50 -34.11 6.50
CA VAL A 120 -36.29 -32.92 5.63
C VAL A 120 -37.26 -32.91 4.45
N ALA A 121 -37.68 -34.07 3.94
CA ALA A 121 -38.61 -34.15 2.82
C ALA A 121 -40.02 -33.73 3.20
N GLU A 122 -40.46 -34.09 4.41
CA GLU A 122 -41.78 -33.65 4.95
C GLU A 122 -41.78 -32.17 5.39
N ALA A 123 -40.66 -31.67 5.88
CA ALA A 123 -40.52 -30.28 6.34
C ALA A 123 -40.48 -29.26 5.21
N ALA A 124 -40.14 -29.69 4.00
CA ALA A 124 -39.93 -28.80 2.83
C ALA A 124 -41.24 -28.56 2.08
N ASN A 125 -41.56 -27.28 1.78
CA ASN A 125 -42.73 -26.89 0.99
C ASN A 125 -42.45 -26.80 -0.52
N SER A 126 -41.22 -27.07 -0.98
CA SER A 126 -40.83 -27.07 -2.39
C SER A 126 -39.55 -27.88 -2.63
N PRO A 127 -39.33 -28.38 -3.85
CA PRO A 127 -38.09 -29.08 -4.18
C PRO A 127 -36.83 -28.24 -3.96
N HIS A 128 -36.93 -26.91 -4.08
CA HIS A 128 -35.82 -26.00 -3.82
C HIS A 128 -35.52 -25.90 -2.32
N GLN A 129 -36.55 -25.86 -1.46
CA GLN A 129 -36.37 -25.90 0.00
C GLN A 129 -35.81 -27.24 0.47
N GLN A 130 -36.28 -28.33 -0.11
CA GLN A 130 -35.75 -29.65 0.18
C GLN A 130 -34.26 -29.76 -0.09
N ARG A 131 -33.79 -29.38 -1.27
CA ARG A 131 -32.36 -29.35 -1.61
C ARG A 131 -31.57 -28.45 -0.65
N PHE A 132 -32.17 -27.35 -0.20
CA PHE A 132 -31.52 -26.43 0.72
C PHE A 132 -31.32 -27.05 2.11
N LEU A 133 -32.35 -27.70 2.65
CA LEU A 133 -32.31 -28.39 3.93
C LEU A 133 -31.42 -29.63 3.89
N GLU A 134 -31.45 -30.42 2.79
CA GLU A 134 -30.56 -31.57 2.57
C GLU A 134 -29.09 -31.15 2.53
N TYR A 135 -28.78 -29.96 1.93
CA TYR A 135 -27.45 -29.43 1.92
C TYR A 135 -26.96 -29.12 3.35
N ILE A 136 -27.81 -28.50 4.18
CA ILE A 136 -27.48 -28.20 5.58
C ILE A 136 -27.34 -29.47 6.39
N GLN A 137 -28.26 -30.44 6.21
CA GLN A 137 -28.19 -31.74 6.87
C GLN A 137 -26.86 -32.47 6.62
N ARG A 138 -26.44 -32.49 5.35
CA ARG A 138 -25.17 -33.14 4.95
C ARG A 138 -23.93 -32.52 5.57
N HIS A 139 -23.95 -31.20 5.85
CA HIS A 139 -22.79 -30.45 6.33
C HIS A 139 -22.91 -30.04 7.80
N GLU A 140 -23.99 -30.47 8.49
CA GLU A 140 -24.33 -30.23 9.89
C GLU A 140 -24.42 -28.74 10.25
N VAL A 141 -23.33 -27.94 10.01
CA VAL A 141 -23.26 -26.49 10.28
C VAL A 141 -22.67 -25.80 9.07
N VAL A 142 -23.39 -24.85 8.48
CA VAL A 142 -22.98 -24.16 7.25
C VAL A 142 -23.02 -22.65 7.44
N ASP A 143 -21.94 -21.96 7.06
CA ASP A 143 -21.93 -20.49 7.07
C ASP A 143 -22.68 -19.89 5.87
N ALA A 144 -23.26 -18.69 6.06
CA ALA A 144 -24.05 -17.98 5.05
C ALA A 144 -23.31 -17.78 3.72
N GLY A 145 -21.99 -17.56 3.76
CA GLY A 145 -21.18 -17.38 2.53
C GLY A 145 -20.95 -18.69 1.78
N ARG A 146 -20.93 -19.82 2.47
CA ARG A 146 -20.87 -21.15 1.84
C ARG A 146 -22.20 -21.50 1.19
N LEU A 147 -23.32 -21.13 1.84
CA LEU A 147 -24.65 -21.27 1.27
C LEU A 147 -24.81 -20.46 -0.01
N ASP A 148 -24.40 -19.20 -0.03
CA ASP A 148 -24.47 -18.34 -1.21
C ASP A 148 -23.67 -18.91 -2.39
N ARG A 149 -22.50 -19.49 -2.13
CA ARG A 149 -21.65 -20.12 -3.17
C ARG A 149 -22.22 -21.43 -3.71
N ALA A 150 -22.83 -22.22 -2.86
CA ALA A 150 -23.34 -23.54 -3.21
C ALA A 150 -24.74 -23.49 -3.82
N LEU A 151 -25.61 -22.62 -3.32
CA LEU A 151 -27.07 -22.61 -3.61
C LEU A 151 -27.55 -21.28 -4.23
N GLY A 152 -26.64 -20.33 -4.45
CA GLY A 152 -26.93 -19.07 -5.13
C GLY A 152 -27.28 -17.87 -4.22
N PRO A 153 -27.42 -16.68 -4.77
CA PRO A 153 -27.47 -15.40 -4.02
C PRO A 153 -28.72 -15.21 -3.15
N ASN A 154 -29.77 -15.99 -3.37
CA ASN A 154 -31.02 -15.91 -2.57
C ASN A 154 -31.01 -16.83 -1.33
N SER A 155 -29.91 -17.51 -1.08
CA SER A 155 -29.77 -18.49 0.00
C SER A 155 -29.95 -17.88 1.39
N ARG A 156 -29.51 -16.63 1.61
CA ARG A 156 -29.70 -15.95 2.90
C ARG A 156 -31.16 -15.63 3.22
N SER A 157 -31.91 -15.18 2.22
CA SER A 157 -33.34 -14.91 2.40
C SER A 157 -34.15 -16.19 2.57
N MET A 158 -33.73 -17.27 1.96
CA MET A 158 -34.31 -18.61 2.21
C MET A 158 -33.99 -19.08 3.62
N ALA A 159 -32.73 -19.01 4.05
CA ALA A 159 -32.34 -19.40 5.41
C ALA A 159 -33.09 -18.59 6.47
N ALA A 160 -33.23 -17.27 6.32
CA ALA A 160 -33.98 -16.45 7.26
C ALA A 160 -35.44 -16.91 7.42
N ARG A 161 -36.11 -17.17 6.29
CA ARG A 161 -37.51 -17.70 6.31
C ARG A 161 -37.60 -19.09 6.95
N LEU A 162 -36.60 -19.94 6.78
CA LEU A 162 -36.59 -21.27 7.38
C LEU A 162 -36.27 -21.20 8.89
N VAL A 163 -35.50 -20.21 9.33
CA VAL A 163 -35.32 -19.89 10.76
C VAL A 163 -36.62 -19.39 11.39
N GLU A 164 -37.34 -18.48 10.73
CA GLU A 164 -38.65 -18.00 11.20
C GLU A 164 -39.67 -19.12 11.33
N ARG A 165 -39.57 -20.13 10.47
CA ARG A 165 -40.42 -21.33 10.51
C ARG A 165 -39.98 -22.37 11.56
N GLY A 166 -38.85 -22.15 12.27
CA GLY A 166 -38.33 -23.08 13.23
C GLY A 166 -37.65 -24.32 12.65
N LEU A 167 -37.41 -24.36 11.33
CA LEU A 167 -36.78 -25.50 10.65
C LEU A 167 -35.23 -25.42 10.70
N LEU A 168 -34.68 -24.21 10.87
CA LEU A 168 -33.26 -23.96 11.05
C LEU A 168 -32.99 -23.20 12.35
N GLU A 169 -31.91 -23.53 12.98
CA GLU A 169 -31.27 -22.69 13.98
C GLU A 169 -30.20 -21.80 13.34
N SER A 170 -30.14 -20.54 13.77
CA SER A 170 -29.08 -19.63 13.38
C SER A 170 -28.21 -19.28 14.58
N LYS A 171 -26.90 -19.48 14.46
CA LYS A 171 -25.91 -19.05 15.48
C LYS A 171 -24.93 -18.09 14.86
N VAL A 172 -24.79 -16.90 15.44
CA VAL A 172 -23.77 -15.95 15.03
C VAL A 172 -22.48 -16.28 15.76
N ARG A 173 -21.45 -16.65 15.01
CA ARG A 173 -20.09 -16.88 15.53
C ARG A 173 -19.11 -15.91 14.87
N SER A 174 -18.01 -15.59 15.54
CA SER A 174 -16.92 -14.90 14.88
C SER A 174 -16.35 -15.76 13.77
N SER A 175 -16.23 -15.21 12.57
CA SER A 175 -15.60 -15.92 11.44
C SER A 175 -14.08 -15.80 11.46
N SER A 176 -13.56 -14.82 12.17
CA SER A 176 -12.14 -14.77 12.43
C SER A 176 -11.84 -15.80 13.50
N ARG A 177 -11.05 -16.84 13.21
CA ARG A 177 -10.19 -17.38 14.24
C ARG A 177 -9.55 -16.15 14.87
N GLN A 178 -9.88 -15.85 16.13
CA GLN A 178 -9.11 -14.89 16.89
C GLN A 178 -7.67 -15.33 16.71
N MET A 179 -6.89 -14.49 16.05
CA MET A 179 -5.47 -14.78 15.92
C MET A 179 -4.92 -14.76 17.32
N THR A 180 -4.27 -15.83 17.70
CA THR A 180 -3.59 -15.97 18.97
C THR A 180 -2.12 -16.19 18.68
N HIS A 181 -1.30 -15.90 19.65
CA HIS A 181 0.10 -16.31 19.62
C HIS A 181 0.19 -17.81 19.34
N LYS A 182 1.18 -18.19 18.56
CA LYS A 182 1.46 -19.61 18.32
C LYS A 182 2.02 -20.20 19.61
N LEU A 183 1.28 -21.10 20.21
CA LEU A 183 1.77 -21.89 21.34
C LEU A 183 2.41 -23.17 20.78
N VAL A 184 3.63 -23.41 21.16
CA VAL A 184 4.37 -24.63 20.85
C VAL A 184 4.66 -25.37 22.13
N GLU A 185 4.37 -26.67 22.12
CA GLU A 185 4.69 -27.52 23.23
C GLU A 185 6.21 -27.70 23.34
N HIS A 186 6.78 -27.40 24.48
CA HIS A 186 8.18 -27.58 24.80
C HIS A 186 8.34 -28.68 25.84
N ILE A 187 9.49 -29.36 25.79
CA ILE A 187 9.84 -30.48 26.65
C ILE A 187 11.04 -30.10 27.49
N ALA A 188 10.94 -30.37 28.79
CA ALA A 188 12.06 -30.28 29.71
C ALA A 188 12.08 -31.54 30.62
N LEU A 189 13.18 -31.76 31.28
CA LEU A 189 13.23 -32.79 32.32
C LEU A 189 12.41 -32.34 33.55
N ASN A 190 11.76 -33.30 34.17
CA ASN A 190 11.03 -33.05 35.39
C ASN A 190 12.04 -32.86 36.54
N PRO A 191 12.09 -31.69 37.20
CA PRO A 191 13.04 -31.41 38.28
C PRO A 191 12.97 -32.39 39.44
N GLU A 192 11.78 -32.92 39.74
CA GLU A 192 11.55 -33.85 40.83
C GLU A 192 12.14 -35.23 40.57
N MET A 193 12.43 -35.54 39.31
CA MET A 193 12.90 -36.86 38.89
C MET A 193 14.39 -36.87 38.51
N LEU A 194 15.12 -35.75 38.67
CA LEU A 194 16.52 -35.62 38.25
C LEU A 194 17.46 -36.61 38.94
N GLU A 195 17.22 -36.99 40.22
CA GLU A 195 18.02 -38.00 40.94
C GLU A 195 17.83 -39.38 40.30
N GLU A 196 16.57 -39.79 40.03
CA GLU A 196 16.26 -41.05 39.41
C GLU A 196 16.81 -41.14 38.00
N ILE A 197 16.68 -40.04 37.20
CA ILE A 197 17.25 -39.91 35.88
C ILE A 197 18.77 -40.07 35.94
N GLY A 198 19.45 -39.41 36.86
CA GLY A 198 20.91 -39.50 37.04
C GLY A 198 21.39 -40.91 37.38
N VAL A 199 20.66 -41.66 38.25
CA VAL A 199 20.95 -43.07 38.56
C VAL A 199 20.74 -43.93 37.32
N TRP A 200 19.65 -43.73 36.56
CA TRP A 200 19.38 -44.45 35.32
C TRP A 200 20.42 -44.17 34.26
N MET A 201 20.87 -42.93 34.06
CA MET A 201 21.89 -42.57 33.08
C MET A 201 23.20 -43.31 33.30
N LYS A 202 23.66 -43.49 34.53
CA LYS A 202 24.87 -44.27 34.89
C LYS A 202 24.78 -45.74 34.50
N ASN A 203 23.57 -46.33 34.45
CA ASN A 203 23.32 -47.71 34.20
C ASN A 203 22.47 -47.99 32.96
N ALA A 204 22.37 -47.03 32.04
CA ALA A 204 21.46 -47.09 30.91
C ALA A 204 21.79 -48.27 29.98
N PRO A 205 20.83 -49.17 29.67
CA PRO A 205 21.06 -50.30 28.79
C PRO A 205 21.38 -49.84 27.37
N ARG A 206 22.28 -50.56 26.65
CA ARG A 206 22.62 -50.24 25.24
C ARG A 206 21.41 -50.05 24.32
N ARG A 207 20.30 -50.81 24.55
CA ARG A 207 19.05 -50.67 23.80
C ARG A 207 18.31 -49.37 24.06
N SER A 208 18.70 -48.60 25.05
CA SER A 208 18.11 -47.31 25.43
C SER A 208 19.00 -46.13 25.07
N ALA A 209 20.05 -46.33 24.25
CA ALA A 209 21.03 -45.28 23.88
C ALA A 209 20.38 -43.98 23.39
N ARG A 210 19.36 -44.07 22.51
CA ARG A 210 18.64 -42.89 22.02
C ARG A 210 17.85 -42.13 23.08
N GLN A 211 17.37 -42.85 24.14
CA GLN A 211 16.72 -42.22 25.28
C GLN A 211 17.75 -41.49 26.16
N ALA A 212 18.94 -42.09 26.34
CA ALA A 212 20.03 -41.44 27.02
C ALA A 212 20.50 -40.19 26.31
N THR A 213 20.69 -40.25 24.99
CA THR A 213 21.05 -39.07 24.18
C THR A 213 19.97 -37.97 24.27
N LEU A 214 18.69 -38.32 24.32
CA LEU A 214 17.62 -37.31 24.53
C LEU A 214 17.70 -36.67 25.92
N VAL A 215 17.99 -37.47 26.96
CA VAL A 215 18.16 -36.98 28.32
C VAL A 215 19.37 -36.06 28.39
N ASP A 216 20.52 -36.45 27.79
CA ASP A 216 21.72 -35.63 27.72
C ASP A 216 21.42 -34.29 27.05
N ALA A 217 20.77 -34.31 25.89
CA ALA A 217 20.38 -33.09 25.16
C ALA A 217 19.47 -32.17 25.98
N LEU A 218 18.56 -32.72 26.80
CA LEU A 218 17.69 -31.97 27.68
C LEU A 218 18.43 -31.44 28.94
N LEU A 219 19.50 -32.12 29.39
CA LEU A 219 20.36 -31.65 30.46
C LEU A 219 21.29 -30.52 30.02
N GLU A 220 21.79 -30.58 28.78
CA GLU A 220 22.68 -29.59 28.20
C GLU A 220 21.94 -28.32 27.71
N ALA A 221 20.62 -28.42 27.52
CA ALA A 221 19.83 -27.32 27.03
C ALA A 221 19.58 -26.27 28.12
N ASP A 222 19.92 -25.02 27.86
CA ASP A 222 19.66 -23.87 28.75
C ASP A 222 18.14 -23.56 28.91
N ALA A 223 17.29 -24.09 28.02
CA ALA A 223 15.85 -23.86 27.98
C ALA A 223 15.10 -25.10 27.48
N PRO A 224 13.79 -25.24 27.78
CA PRO A 224 12.94 -26.33 27.24
C PRO A 224 12.97 -26.42 25.73
N LEU A 225 13.16 -27.62 25.15
CA LEU A 225 13.26 -27.86 23.72
C LEU A 225 11.88 -28.00 23.06
N PRO A 226 11.68 -27.51 21.79
CA PRO A 226 10.42 -27.69 21.07
C PRO A 226 10.05 -29.17 20.88
N ALA A 227 8.88 -29.59 21.35
CA ALA A 227 8.46 -30.97 21.31
C ALA A 227 8.43 -31.58 19.91
N THR A 228 8.09 -30.83 18.90
CA THR A 228 8.03 -31.28 17.50
C THR A 228 9.41 -31.62 16.96
N GLU A 229 10.42 -30.80 17.21
CA GLU A 229 11.80 -31.00 16.77
C GLU A 229 12.42 -32.15 17.56
N THR A 230 12.24 -32.17 18.88
CA THR A 230 12.71 -33.23 19.75
C THR A 230 12.14 -34.61 19.36
N ARG A 231 10.84 -34.67 18.99
CA ARG A 231 10.22 -35.92 18.48
C ARG A 231 10.78 -36.33 17.12
N LYS A 232 11.13 -35.35 16.26
CA LYS A 232 11.73 -35.62 14.93
C LYS A 232 13.17 -36.15 15.06
N GLU A 233 13.96 -35.55 15.93
CA GLU A 233 15.37 -35.88 16.10
C GLU A 233 15.58 -37.17 16.90
N PHE A 234 14.93 -37.30 18.06
CA PHE A 234 15.14 -38.43 18.96
C PHE A 234 14.09 -39.54 18.81
N GLY A 235 13.05 -39.33 18.00
CA GLY A 235 11.95 -40.26 17.75
C GLY A 235 10.78 -40.13 18.74
N ALA A 236 9.55 -40.03 18.21
CA ALA A 236 8.33 -39.88 19.01
C ALA A 236 8.14 -40.97 20.09
N HIS A 237 8.56 -42.22 19.79
CA HIS A 237 8.47 -43.34 20.72
C HIS A 237 9.37 -43.15 21.97
N ASN A 238 10.58 -42.60 21.78
CA ASN A 238 11.49 -42.36 22.92
C ASN A 238 10.96 -41.24 23.84
N VAL A 239 10.42 -40.18 23.26
CA VAL A 239 9.75 -39.11 24.01
C VAL A 239 8.52 -39.65 24.78
N ALA A 240 7.70 -40.52 24.15
CA ALA A 240 6.55 -41.13 24.80
C ALA A 240 6.96 -41.99 25.99
N ARG A 241 8.03 -42.80 25.81
CA ARG A 241 8.56 -43.64 26.90
C ARG A 241 9.08 -42.85 28.10
N LEU A 242 9.78 -41.72 27.88
CA LEU A 242 10.24 -40.86 28.97
C LEU A 242 9.07 -40.11 29.62
N ARG A 243 8.01 -39.80 28.86
CA ARG A 243 6.76 -39.25 29.38
C ARG A 243 6.03 -40.26 30.29
N GLU A 244 5.91 -41.52 29.86
CA GLU A 244 5.32 -42.60 30.68
C GLU A 244 6.02 -42.76 32.02
N ARG A 245 7.34 -42.51 32.07
CA ARG A 245 8.12 -42.50 33.32
C ARG A 245 7.99 -41.23 34.15
N GLN A 246 7.19 -40.27 33.69
CA GLN A 246 7.03 -38.93 34.29
C GLN A 246 8.35 -38.11 34.36
N TRP A 247 9.35 -38.50 33.56
CA TRP A 247 10.66 -37.77 33.50
C TRP A 247 10.61 -36.48 32.68
N LEU A 248 9.55 -36.28 31.87
CA LEU A 248 9.39 -35.08 31.03
C LEU A 248 8.22 -34.23 31.53
N THR A 249 8.44 -32.94 31.58
CA THR A 249 7.41 -31.91 31.71
C THR A 249 7.13 -31.30 30.37
N PHE A 250 5.87 -30.98 30.12
CA PHE A 250 5.41 -30.34 28.88
C PHE A 250 4.81 -29.00 29.22
N THR A 251 5.39 -27.97 28.63
CA THR A 251 4.92 -26.59 28.80
C THR A 251 4.55 -25.99 27.46
N GLN A 252 3.47 -25.19 27.39
CA GLN A 252 3.11 -24.44 26.22
C GLN A 252 3.83 -23.09 26.27
N GLN A 253 4.72 -22.85 25.31
CA GLN A 253 5.44 -21.59 25.22
C GLN A 253 5.04 -20.83 23.97
N ARG A 254 4.95 -19.49 24.06
CA ARG A 254 4.73 -18.61 22.94
C ARG A 254 5.92 -18.71 21.99
N THR A 255 5.66 -18.99 20.74
CA THR A 255 6.65 -18.95 19.67
C THR A 255 6.22 -17.96 18.62
N ASP A 256 7.02 -16.92 18.44
CA ASP A 256 6.71 -15.85 17.50
C ASP A 256 7.12 -16.23 16.09
N ARG A 257 6.28 -15.83 15.12
CA ARG A 257 6.54 -15.97 13.69
C ARG A 257 7.30 -14.74 13.26
N ASP A 258 8.62 -14.84 13.24
CA ASP A 258 9.48 -13.74 12.80
C ASP A 258 9.79 -13.87 11.30
N PRO A 259 9.41 -12.88 10.46
CA PRO A 259 9.72 -12.89 9.04
C PRO A 259 11.21 -12.80 8.74
N LEU A 260 12.04 -12.39 9.72
CA LEU A 260 13.49 -12.31 9.61
C LEU A 260 14.20 -13.52 10.22
N ALA A 261 13.46 -14.47 10.82
CA ALA A 261 14.04 -15.66 11.44
C ALA A 261 14.90 -16.47 10.46
N GLY A 262 16.11 -16.82 10.92
CA GLY A 262 17.08 -17.60 10.13
C GLY A 262 17.85 -16.80 9.08
N GLN A 263 17.62 -15.48 8.96
CA GLN A 263 18.42 -14.60 8.14
C GLN A 263 19.55 -14.00 9.02
N MET A 264 20.79 -14.30 8.68
CA MET A 264 21.95 -13.67 9.33
C MET A 264 22.31 -12.41 8.57
N PHE A 265 22.14 -11.25 9.18
CA PHE A 265 22.57 -9.99 8.63
C PHE A 265 23.95 -9.65 9.20
N ALA A 266 24.95 -9.48 8.33
CA ALA A 266 26.25 -9.00 8.78
C ALA A 266 26.09 -7.56 9.31
N PRO A 267 26.60 -7.26 10.53
CA PRO A 267 26.54 -5.89 11.06
C PRO A 267 27.18 -4.91 10.08
N GLU A 268 26.43 -3.91 9.65
CA GLU A 268 26.92 -2.84 8.77
C GLU A 268 27.33 -1.63 9.63
N SER A 269 28.60 -1.25 9.56
CA SER A 269 29.07 -0.02 10.20
C SER A 269 28.62 1.21 9.42
N ALA A 270 28.53 2.36 10.10
CA ALA A 270 28.21 3.63 9.46
C ALA A 270 29.18 3.95 8.31
N VAL A 271 28.64 4.20 7.14
CA VAL A 271 29.43 4.72 6.02
C VAL A 271 29.76 6.18 6.30
N GLY A 272 31.01 6.61 6.01
CA GLY A 272 31.39 8.01 6.16
C GLY A 272 30.47 8.92 5.32
N LEU A 273 29.90 9.93 5.91
CA LEU A 273 29.06 10.90 5.21
C LEU A 273 29.92 11.94 4.48
N THR A 274 29.45 12.42 3.33
CA THR A 274 30.02 13.59 2.69
C THR A 274 29.67 14.85 3.53
N SER A 275 30.39 15.96 3.30
CA SER A 275 30.09 17.21 4.00
C SER A 275 28.66 17.71 3.82
N GLN A 276 28.09 17.50 2.64
CA GLN A 276 26.69 17.84 2.35
C GLN A 276 25.72 16.91 3.10
N GLN A 277 25.95 15.61 3.07
CA GLN A 277 25.14 14.65 3.85
C GLN A 277 25.23 14.95 5.34
N GLN A 278 26.43 15.26 5.84
CA GLN A 278 26.63 15.62 7.24
C GLN A 278 25.81 16.86 7.62
N SER A 279 25.86 17.91 6.80
CA SER A 279 25.06 19.12 7.05
C SER A 279 23.57 18.85 7.09
N VAL A 280 23.06 18.00 6.19
CA VAL A 280 21.65 17.61 6.16
C VAL A 280 21.30 16.76 7.40
N THR A 281 22.18 15.82 7.75
CA THR A 281 22.00 14.96 8.94
C THR A 281 21.99 15.81 10.21
N ASP A 282 22.93 16.73 10.35
CA ASP A 282 23.03 17.63 11.52
C ASP A 282 21.75 18.47 11.68
N ALA A 283 21.20 19.00 10.56
CA ALA A 283 19.95 19.74 10.59
C ALA A 283 18.75 18.89 11.05
N VAL A 284 18.68 17.63 10.61
CA VAL A 284 17.63 16.70 11.05
C VAL A 284 17.80 16.31 12.52
N CYS A 285 19.03 15.99 12.92
CA CYS A 285 19.36 15.61 14.31
C CYS A 285 19.11 16.78 15.27
N ALA A 286 19.54 17.99 14.93
CA ALA A 286 19.20 19.19 15.70
C ALA A 286 17.70 19.39 15.88
N GLY A 287 16.92 19.07 14.83
CA GLY A 287 15.45 19.09 14.93
C GLY A 287 14.88 18.01 15.84
N LEU A 288 15.54 16.87 16.01
CA LEU A 288 15.16 15.81 16.96
C LEU A 288 15.53 16.21 18.38
N ASP A 289 16.68 16.87 18.58
CA ASP A 289 17.17 17.35 19.87
C ASP A 289 16.35 18.51 20.42
N HIS A 290 15.96 19.44 19.54
CA HIS A 290 15.21 20.66 19.85
C HIS A 290 13.88 20.71 19.07
N PRO A 291 12.89 19.86 19.41
CA PRO A 291 11.69 19.67 18.59
C PRO A 291 10.85 20.93 18.41
N ASP A 292 10.86 21.86 19.34
CA ASP A 292 10.06 23.09 19.30
C ASP A 292 10.71 24.20 18.44
N GLU A 293 12.03 24.16 18.24
CA GLU A 293 12.80 25.18 17.52
C GLU A 293 12.90 24.89 16.01
N ALA A 294 12.65 23.66 15.58
CA ALA A 294 12.81 23.21 14.23
C ALA A 294 11.47 22.84 13.57
N PRO A 295 11.37 22.90 12.23
CA PRO A 295 10.19 22.42 11.53
C PRO A 295 9.81 21.02 11.95
N ARG A 296 8.51 20.75 12.08
CA ARG A 296 8.01 19.39 12.38
C ARG A 296 8.34 18.42 11.26
N THR A 297 8.31 18.91 10.03
CA THR A 297 8.51 18.11 8.82
C THR A 297 9.67 18.65 8.01
N PHE A 298 10.60 17.78 7.65
CA PHE A 298 11.70 18.05 6.73
C PHE A 298 11.44 17.36 5.40
N LEU A 299 11.74 18.04 4.30
CA LEU A 299 11.78 17.47 2.96
C LEU A 299 13.23 17.40 2.48
N VAL A 300 13.75 16.19 2.35
CA VAL A 300 15.07 15.92 1.77
C VAL A 300 14.91 15.69 0.28
N GLN A 301 15.25 16.68 -0.52
CA GLN A 301 15.35 16.57 -1.95
C GLN A 301 16.78 16.14 -2.31
N GLY A 302 16.94 14.93 -2.81
CA GLY A 302 18.26 14.45 -3.20
C GLY A 302 18.18 13.61 -4.46
N VAL A 303 19.06 13.89 -5.42
CA VAL A 303 19.13 13.14 -6.68
C VAL A 303 19.21 11.63 -6.44
N THR A 304 18.85 10.82 -7.44
CA THR A 304 18.94 9.36 -7.32
C THR A 304 20.41 8.96 -7.07
N GLY A 305 20.63 8.21 -5.97
CA GLY A 305 21.98 7.84 -5.56
C GLY A 305 22.73 8.90 -4.72
N SER A 306 22.06 9.91 -4.18
CA SER A 306 22.65 10.89 -3.27
C SER A 306 22.87 10.37 -1.83
N GLY A 307 22.49 9.11 -1.54
CA GLY A 307 22.66 8.50 -0.23
C GLY A 307 21.63 8.91 0.82
N LYS A 308 20.42 9.29 0.42
CA LYS A 308 19.31 9.61 1.35
C LYS A 308 19.11 8.58 2.45
N THR A 309 19.29 7.31 2.14
CA THR A 309 19.13 6.21 3.11
C THR A 309 20.09 6.32 4.29
N GLU A 310 21.32 6.80 4.08
CA GLU A 310 22.28 7.02 5.18
C GLU A 310 21.79 8.11 6.15
N ILE A 311 21.14 9.16 5.61
CA ILE A 311 20.54 10.20 6.45
C ILE A 311 19.38 9.64 7.26
N TYR A 312 18.58 8.74 6.66
CA TYR A 312 17.49 8.09 7.41
C TYR A 312 18.04 7.21 8.54
N LEU A 313 19.09 6.44 8.26
CA LEU A 313 19.73 5.59 9.26
C LEU A 313 20.34 6.43 10.40
N ALA A 314 21.04 7.51 10.09
CA ALA A 314 21.59 8.41 11.09
C ALA A 314 20.50 9.12 11.93
N ALA A 315 19.41 9.57 11.28
CA ALA A 315 18.29 10.17 11.97
C ALA A 315 17.56 9.17 12.90
N VAL A 316 17.41 7.91 12.45
CA VAL A 316 16.86 6.82 13.27
C VAL A 316 17.78 6.54 14.45
N GLU A 317 19.08 6.43 14.23
CA GLU A 317 20.09 6.22 15.28
C GLU A 317 19.98 7.31 16.36
N ARG A 318 19.93 8.59 15.95
CA ARG A 318 19.75 9.71 16.88
C ARG A 318 18.42 9.64 17.62
N CYS A 319 17.34 9.29 16.94
CA CYS A 319 16.04 9.09 17.58
C CYS A 319 16.08 8.03 18.68
N LEU A 320 16.79 6.92 18.44
CA LEU A 320 16.95 5.83 19.39
C LEU A 320 17.85 6.21 20.58
N GLU A 321 18.91 7.00 20.37
CA GLU A 321 19.76 7.56 21.43
C GLU A 321 18.95 8.45 22.38
N LEU A 322 17.95 9.17 21.86
CA LEU A 322 17.01 9.96 22.66
C LEU A 322 15.94 9.11 23.39
N GLY A 323 16.05 7.78 23.34
CA GLY A 323 15.09 6.86 23.94
C GLY A 323 13.72 6.86 23.24
N ARG A 324 13.65 7.35 22.00
CA ARG A 324 12.41 7.41 21.18
C ARG A 324 12.46 6.38 20.06
N ARG A 325 11.33 6.11 19.44
CA ARG A 325 11.15 5.07 18.45
C ARG A 325 10.83 5.64 17.06
N ALA A 326 11.04 4.83 16.01
CA ALA A 326 10.89 5.28 14.64
C ALA A 326 10.02 4.39 13.79
N ILE A 327 9.25 5.01 12.87
CA ILE A 327 8.56 4.34 11.77
C ILE A 327 9.21 4.76 10.46
N VAL A 328 9.59 3.78 9.63
CA VAL A 328 10.18 4.01 8.31
C VAL A 328 9.23 3.45 7.26
N MET A 329 8.60 4.33 6.51
CA MET A 329 7.72 3.95 5.41
C MET A 329 8.49 3.95 4.09
N VAL A 330 8.36 2.83 3.37
CA VAL A 330 8.90 2.68 2.02
C VAL A 330 7.79 2.23 1.08
N PRO A 331 7.82 2.61 -0.21
CA PRO A 331 6.83 2.12 -1.17
C PRO A 331 6.79 0.59 -1.22
N GLU A 332 5.61 0.00 -1.34
CA GLU A 332 5.44 -1.47 -1.31
C GLU A 332 6.33 -2.19 -2.33
N ILE A 333 6.56 -1.57 -3.49
CA ILE A 333 7.42 -2.10 -4.56
C ILE A 333 8.92 -1.93 -4.20
N ALA A 334 9.28 -0.91 -3.41
CA ALA A 334 10.65 -0.64 -2.97
C ALA A 334 10.97 -1.33 -1.64
N LEU A 335 10.00 -1.97 -0.98
CA LEU A 335 10.21 -2.79 0.19
C LEU A 335 10.87 -4.12 -0.24
N THR A 336 12.06 -3.98 -0.83
CA THR A 336 12.89 -5.10 -1.22
C THR A 336 13.60 -5.66 0.00
N GLN A 337 14.04 -6.89 -0.10
CA GLN A 337 14.88 -7.50 0.91
C GLN A 337 16.09 -6.62 1.25
N GLN A 338 16.68 -5.95 0.25
CA GLN A 338 17.80 -5.02 0.43
C GLN A 338 17.52 -3.85 1.37
N THR A 339 16.32 -3.24 1.29
CA THR A 339 15.97 -2.15 2.20
C THR A 339 15.80 -2.66 3.63
N ILE A 340 15.14 -3.81 3.80
CA ILE A 340 14.97 -4.45 5.12
C ILE A 340 16.32 -4.84 5.68
N GLU A 341 17.19 -5.48 4.88
CA GLU A 341 18.56 -5.88 5.25
C GLU A 341 19.37 -4.71 5.76
N ARG A 342 19.34 -3.54 5.10
CA ARG A 342 20.07 -2.35 5.54
C ARG A 342 19.67 -1.90 6.95
N PHE A 343 18.38 -1.84 7.24
CA PHE A 343 17.91 -1.48 8.59
C PHE A 343 18.22 -2.59 9.59
N ALA A 344 18.01 -3.86 9.25
CA ALA A 344 18.27 -4.99 10.13
C ALA A 344 19.77 -5.18 10.43
N SER A 345 20.66 -4.93 9.43
CA SER A 345 22.12 -4.96 9.62
C SER A 345 22.61 -3.80 10.50
N ARG A 346 22.02 -2.61 10.36
CA ARG A 346 22.39 -1.44 11.16
C ARG A 346 21.83 -1.50 12.58
N PHE A 347 20.63 -2.08 12.78
CA PHE A 347 19.94 -2.17 14.05
C PHE A 347 19.52 -3.61 14.35
N PRO A 348 20.47 -4.51 14.66
CA PRO A 348 20.18 -5.93 14.88
C PRO A 348 19.14 -6.13 16.00
N ASN A 349 18.16 -7.01 15.75
CA ASN A 349 17.09 -7.38 16.68
C ASN A 349 16.16 -6.23 17.14
N ARG A 350 16.24 -5.04 16.51
CA ARG A 350 15.43 -3.87 16.88
C ARG A 350 14.37 -3.51 15.83
N VAL A 351 14.30 -4.26 14.74
CA VAL A 351 13.49 -3.92 13.56
C VAL A 351 12.32 -4.87 13.39
N ALA A 352 11.09 -4.32 13.43
CA ALA A 352 9.87 -5.00 12.98
C ALA A 352 9.62 -4.71 11.51
N VAL A 353 9.05 -5.69 10.79
CA VAL A 353 8.67 -5.55 9.38
C VAL A 353 7.16 -5.66 9.23
N LEU A 354 6.52 -4.67 8.58
CA LEU A 354 5.07 -4.65 8.37
C LEU A 354 4.70 -4.37 6.91
N HIS A 355 4.29 -5.39 6.16
CA HIS A 355 3.79 -5.24 4.79
C HIS A 355 2.74 -6.30 4.42
N SER A 356 2.08 -6.08 3.27
CA SER A 356 0.98 -6.93 2.79
C SER A 356 1.41 -8.35 2.41
N GLY A 357 2.70 -8.56 2.09
CA GLY A 357 3.25 -9.87 1.72
C GLY A 357 3.48 -10.82 2.88
N LEU A 358 3.44 -10.34 4.14
CA LEU A 358 3.53 -11.18 5.32
C LEU A 358 2.24 -11.98 5.53
N SER A 359 2.37 -13.18 6.06
CA SER A 359 1.22 -13.97 6.53
C SER A 359 0.48 -13.21 7.64
N ALA A 360 -0.77 -13.53 7.81
CA ALA A 360 -1.58 -12.89 8.83
C ALA A 360 -1.04 -13.15 10.25
N GLY A 361 -0.43 -14.34 10.47
CA GLY A 361 0.20 -14.70 11.76
C GLY A 361 1.47 -13.89 12.02
N GLU A 362 2.37 -13.75 11.04
CA GLU A 362 3.57 -12.91 11.15
C GLU A 362 3.19 -11.47 11.47
N ARG A 363 2.22 -10.89 10.72
CA ARG A 363 1.74 -9.52 11.01
C ARG A 363 1.18 -9.38 12.41
N PHE A 364 0.48 -10.40 12.94
CA PHE A 364 -0.07 -10.42 14.29
C PHE A 364 1.06 -10.39 15.33
N ASP A 365 2.06 -11.26 15.18
CA ASP A 365 3.16 -11.37 16.12
C ASP A 365 4.05 -10.12 16.07
N GLN A 366 4.35 -9.56 14.87
CA GLN A 366 5.07 -8.29 14.70
C GLN A 366 4.32 -7.11 15.35
N TRP A 367 2.99 -7.06 15.21
CA TRP A 367 2.17 -6.01 15.81
C TRP A 367 2.23 -6.04 17.34
N TRP A 368 2.10 -7.24 17.94
CA TRP A 368 2.14 -7.40 19.39
C TRP A 368 3.52 -7.10 19.97
N LYS A 369 4.59 -7.60 19.37
CA LYS A 369 5.96 -7.29 19.76
C LYS A 369 6.28 -5.79 19.69
N THR A 370 5.81 -5.13 18.64
CA THR A 370 5.94 -3.67 18.51
C THR A 370 5.23 -2.96 19.67
N ARG A 371 4.02 -3.40 20.04
CA ARG A 371 3.25 -2.85 21.16
C ARG A 371 3.89 -3.14 22.52
N GLU A 372 4.40 -4.34 22.70
CA GLU A 372 5.08 -4.78 23.94
C GLU A 372 6.43 -4.08 24.12
N GLY A 373 6.98 -3.51 23.05
CA GLY A 373 8.20 -2.72 23.09
C GLY A 373 9.47 -3.48 22.76
N ASP A 374 9.35 -4.70 22.19
CA ASP A 374 10.49 -5.51 21.75
C ASP A 374 11.19 -4.90 20.54
N TYR A 375 10.50 -4.08 19.75
CA TYR A 375 11.06 -3.41 18.59
C TYR A 375 11.01 -1.90 18.73
N ASP A 376 12.10 -1.25 18.33
CA ASP A 376 12.25 0.22 18.35
C ASP A 376 12.01 0.85 16.99
N ILE A 377 12.10 0.06 15.92
CA ILE A 377 11.95 0.52 14.55
C ILE A 377 10.92 -0.34 13.86
N VAL A 378 9.98 0.29 13.16
CA VAL A 378 9.06 -0.40 12.24
C VAL A 378 9.41 0.01 10.82
N VAL A 379 9.79 -0.94 9.98
CA VAL A 379 9.99 -0.74 8.54
C VAL A 379 8.81 -1.37 7.79
N GLY A 380 8.16 -0.61 6.91
CA GLY A 380 7.03 -1.17 6.21
C GLY A 380 6.44 -0.31 5.11
N SER A 381 5.37 -0.82 4.49
CA SER A 381 4.63 -0.09 3.47
C SER A 381 3.64 0.89 4.11
N ARG A 382 2.76 1.48 3.29
CA ARG A 382 1.75 2.47 3.71
C ARG A 382 1.08 2.19 5.07
N SER A 383 0.74 0.94 5.35
CA SER A 383 0.05 0.58 6.60
C SER A 383 0.94 0.60 7.85
N ALA A 384 2.24 0.66 7.70
CA ALA A 384 3.18 0.72 8.83
C ALA A 384 2.99 1.98 9.68
N ILE A 385 2.41 3.06 9.11
CA ILE A 385 2.07 4.28 9.86
C ILE A 385 1.11 4.04 11.03
N PHE A 386 0.39 2.93 11.02
CA PHE A 386 -0.55 2.54 12.08
C PHE A 386 0.04 1.53 13.07
N ALA A 387 1.35 1.29 13.01
CA ALA A 387 2.01 0.46 14.00
C ALA A 387 1.78 0.99 15.43
N PRO A 388 1.56 0.11 16.42
CA PRO A 388 1.27 0.52 17.80
C PRO A 388 2.56 0.95 18.52
N MET A 389 3.22 1.96 17.97
CA MET A 389 4.52 2.45 18.43
C MET A 389 4.33 3.42 19.59
N LEU A 390 4.78 3.02 20.77
CA LEU A 390 4.84 3.92 21.92
C LEU A 390 6.08 4.82 21.83
N ASN A 391 6.01 6.03 22.38
CA ASN A 391 7.10 6.99 22.40
C ASN A 391 7.71 7.28 21.02
N LEU A 392 6.85 7.51 20.02
CA LEU A 392 7.26 7.79 18.65
C LEU A 392 8.03 9.12 18.56
N GLY A 393 9.23 9.09 17.96
CA GLY A 393 10.10 10.27 17.78
C GLY A 393 10.30 10.68 16.34
N LEU A 394 10.25 9.70 15.42
CA LEU A 394 10.54 9.95 14.01
C LEU A 394 9.65 9.12 13.09
N VAL A 395 9.15 9.74 12.04
CA VAL A 395 8.50 9.07 10.90
C VAL A 395 9.27 9.40 9.63
N VAL A 396 9.90 8.42 9.02
CA VAL A 396 10.56 8.54 7.71
C VAL A 396 9.60 8.10 6.61
N VAL A 397 9.50 8.86 5.54
CA VAL A 397 8.72 8.53 4.34
C VAL A 397 9.64 8.58 3.14
N ASP A 398 10.15 7.44 2.73
CA ASP A 398 10.99 7.37 1.54
C ASP A 398 10.14 7.40 0.26
N GLU A 399 10.68 8.02 -0.80
CA GLU A 399 9.96 8.26 -2.06
C GLU A 399 8.55 8.86 -1.82
N GLU A 400 8.47 9.96 -1.04
CA GLU A 400 7.23 10.56 -0.52
C GLU A 400 6.20 10.91 -1.61
N HIS A 401 6.67 11.08 -2.85
CA HIS A 401 5.85 11.37 -4.02
C HIS A 401 5.05 10.15 -4.53
N GLU A 402 5.31 8.96 -3.98
CA GLU A 402 4.65 7.75 -4.47
C GLU A 402 3.15 7.75 -4.22
N TRP A 403 2.40 7.62 -5.31
CA TRP A 403 0.95 7.57 -5.27
C TRP A 403 0.37 6.39 -4.47
N THR A 404 1.16 5.32 -4.26
CA THR A 404 0.76 4.14 -3.48
C THR A 404 0.59 4.43 -1.99
N TYR A 405 1.08 5.55 -1.50
CA TYR A 405 0.80 6.04 -0.15
C TYR A 405 -0.65 6.50 0.04
N LYS A 406 -1.41 6.70 -1.02
CA LYS A 406 -2.86 6.92 -0.97
C LYS A 406 -3.62 5.60 -0.99
N GLN A 407 -4.50 5.40 -0.01
CA GLN A 407 -5.47 4.29 0.00
C GLN A 407 -6.57 4.54 -1.03
N GLN A 408 -6.74 3.66 -2.02
CA GLN A 408 -7.72 3.86 -3.10
C GLN A 408 -8.87 2.84 -3.08
N ASP A 409 -8.61 1.61 -2.61
CA ASP A 409 -9.53 0.47 -2.76
C ASP A 409 -10.61 0.40 -1.67
N SER A 410 -10.36 0.92 -0.49
CA SER A 410 -11.25 0.84 0.67
C SER A 410 -11.24 2.14 1.48
N ASN A 411 -12.31 2.37 2.23
CA ASN A 411 -12.36 3.43 3.22
C ASN A 411 -11.59 3.01 4.50
N PRO A 412 -11.02 3.98 5.20
CA PRO A 412 -10.78 5.38 4.82
C PRO A 412 -9.80 5.51 3.66
N ARG A 413 -10.04 6.46 2.75
CA ARG A 413 -9.14 6.76 1.62
C ARG A 413 -8.04 7.74 2.03
N TYR A 414 -7.29 7.39 3.07
CA TYR A 414 -6.24 8.23 3.63
C TYR A 414 -4.99 8.30 2.74
N HIS A 415 -4.19 9.35 2.92
CA HIS A 415 -2.83 9.45 2.40
C HIS A 415 -1.85 9.31 3.58
N ALA A 416 -0.92 8.35 3.50
CA ALA A 416 -0.03 8.04 4.62
C ALA A 416 0.88 9.21 5.02
N ARG A 417 1.32 10.05 4.06
CA ARG A 417 2.08 11.28 4.33
C ARG A 417 1.27 12.26 5.20
N ASP A 418 -0.01 12.46 4.91
CA ASP A 418 -0.86 13.37 5.70
C ASP A 418 -1.15 12.78 7.09
N VAL A 419 -1.34 11.46 7.16
CA VAL A 419 -1.45 10.73 8.44
C VAL A 419 -0.16 10.84 9.24
N ALA A 420 1.02 10.73 8.60
CA ALA A 420 2.31 10.91 9.26
C ALA A 420 2.47 12.31 9.88
N ASN A 421 2.07 13.35 9.13
CA ASN A 421 2.09 14.71 9.65
C ASN A 421 1.14 14.89 10.84
N LYS A 422 -0.07 14.31 10.77
CA LYS A 422 -1.02 14.38 11.89
C LYS A 422 -0.59 13.55 13.09
N LEU A 423 -0.04 12.38 12.87
CA LEU A 423 0.51 11.54 13.93
C LEU A 423 1.67 12.27 14.64
N ALA A 424 2.57 12.89 13.87
CA ALA A 424 3.66 13.70 14.43
C ALA A 424 3.15 14.93 15.22
N GLU A 425 2.04 15.54 14.79
CA GLU A 425 1.38 16.60 15.55
C GLU A 425 0.88 16.10 16.91
N LEU A 426 0.30 14.89 16.94
CA LEU A 426 -0.28 14.30 18.16
C LEU A 426 0.77 13.74 19.14
N THR A 427 1.94 13.32 18.63
CA THR A 427 2.97 12.63 19.43
C THR A 427 4.22 13.47 19.69
N GLY A 428 4.36 14.64 19.05
CA GLY A 428 5.60 15.43 19.09
C GLY A 428 6.74 14.82 18.28
N ALA A 429 6.48 13.87 17.40
CA ALA A 429 7.47 13.29 16.51
C ALA A 429 7.87 14.25 15.38
N LYS A 430 9.00 13.96 14.72
CA LYS A 430 9.42 14.62 13.48
C LYS A 430 9.05 13.75 12.28
N VAL A 431 8.83 14.39 11.13
CA VAL A 431 8.60 13.72 9.84
C VAL A 431 9.75 14.04 8.90
N LEU A 432 10.35 13.02 8.34
CA LEU A 432 11.41 13.13 7.34
C LEU A 432 10.91 12.57 6.00
N LEU A 433 10.57 13.45 5.07
CA LEU A 433 10.14 13.11 3.72
C LEU A 433 11.35 13.07 2.81
N GLY A 434 11.55 12.00 2.07
CA GLY A 434 12.65 11.90 1.14
C GLY A 434 12.21 11.61 -0.28
N SER A 435 12.80 12.32 -1.27
CA SER A 435 12.54 12.09 -2.68
C SER A 435 13.63 12.65 -3.57
N ALA A 436 13.83 12.01 -4.73
CA ALA A 436 14.63 12.60 -5.81
C ALA A 436 13.80 13.59 -6.64
N SER A 437 12.52 13.36 -6.73
CA SER A 437 11.54 14.15 -7.49
C SER A 437 10.30 14.38 -6.62
N PRO A 438 10.36 15.30 -5.64
CA PRO A 438 9.29 15.54 -4.67
C PRO A 438 7.92 15.75 -5.31
N ASP A 439 6.85 15.41 -4.57
CA ASP A 439 5.50 15.85 -4.90
C ASP A 439 5.46 17.39 -4.93
N VAL A 440 4.89 17.94 -5.99
CA VAL A 440 4.84 19.39 -6.22
C VAL A 440 4.22 20.15 -5.05
N SER A 441 3.22 19.54 -4.37
CA SER A 441 2.58 20.14 -3.20
C SER A 441 3.48 20.11 -1.97
N SER A 442 4.26 19.02 -1.75
CA SER A 442 5.26 18.96 -0.67
C SER A 442 6.37 19.98 -0.85
N TYR A 443 6.87 20.10 -2.07
CA TYR A 443 7.90 21.09 -2.39
C TYR A 443 7.37 22.52 -2.25
N HIS A 444 6.12 22.77 -2.67
CA HIS A 444 5.47 24.06 -2.48
C HIS A 444 5.36 24.46 -1.00
N ARG A 445 4.98 23.49 -0.14
CA ARG A 445 4.95 23.69 1.32
C ARG A 445 6.33 24.00 1.90
N SER A 446 7.39 23.43 1.33
CA SER A 446 8.77 23.74 1.75
C SER A 446 9.17 25.15 1.38
N LEU A 447 8.85 25.61 0.17
CA LEU A 447 9.10 26.99 -0.24
C LEU A 447 8.26 28.01 0.57
N ALA A 448 7.06 27.60 1.01
CA ALA A 448 6.21 28.36 1.91
C ALA A 448 6.67 28.29 3.39
N LYS A 449 7.85 27.69 3.68
CA LYS A 449 8.41 27.51 5.02
C LYS A 449 7.54 26.69 6.01
N GLN A 450 6.58 25.93 5.48
CA GLN A 450 5.80 24.99 6.29
C GLN A 450 6.60 23.70 6.57
N TYR A 451 7.52 23.35 5.67
CA TYR A 451 8.49 22.26 5.81
C TYR A 451 9.91 22.81 5.74
N GLY A 452 10.85 22.18 6.42
CA GLY A 452 12.28 22.44 6.23
C GLY A 452 12.76 21.78 4.94
N LEU A 453 13.32 22.55 4.01
CA LEU A 453 13.89 22.03 2.75
C LEU A 453 15.38 21.76 2.93
N LEU A 454 15.78 20.52 2.68
CA LEU A 454 17.17 20.05 2.71
C LEU A 454 17.52 19.47 1.33
N ILE A 455 18.65 19.88 0.74
CA ILE A 455 18.99 19.53 -0.64
C ILE A 455 20.30 18.74 -0.70
N LEU A 456 20.29 17.65 -1.47
CA LEU A 456 21.45 16.81 -1.80
C LEU A 456 21.62 16.77 -3.31
N PRO A 457 22.39 17.69 -3.90
CA PRO A 457 22.48 17.86 -5.34
C PRO A 457 23.33 16.79 -6.01
N ASP A 458 24.28 16.17 -5.27
CA ASP A 458 25.27 15.30 -5.87
C ASP A 458 24.88 13.82 -5.80
N ARG A 459 25.08 13.15 -6.91
CA ARG A 459 25.06 11.69 -6.98
C ARG A 459 26.36 11.16 -6.41
N LEU A 460 26.31 10.04 -5.69
CA LEU A 460 27.47 9.41 -5.09
C LEU A 460 27.73 8.02 -5.69
N SER A 461 28.99 7.70 -5.86
CA SER A 461 29.49 6.35 -6.06
C SER A 461 30.37 5.96 -4.86
N VAL A 462 30.38 4.68 -4.51
CA VAL A 462 31.28 4.17 -3.46
C VAL A 462 32.55 3.69 -4.12
N SER A 463 33.67 4.35 -3.79
CA SER A 463 34.98 3.92 -4.27
C SER A 463 35.38 2.57 -3.68
N LYS A 464 36.39 1.89 -4.26
CA LYS A 464 36.92 0.61 -3.74
C LYS A 464 37.36 0.68 -2.27
N ASN A 465 37.65 1.88 -1.79
CA ASN A 465 38.05 2.12 -0.39
C ASN A 465 36.86 2.44 0.55
N GLY A 466 35.64 2.22 0.10
CA GLY A 466 34.39 2.46 0.89
C GLY A 466 34.02 3.93 1.10
N LYS A 467 34.79 4.88 0.49
CA LYS A 467 34.46 6.32 0.62
C LYS A 467 33.49 6.76 -0.48
N PRO A 468 32.39 7.48 -0.12
CA PRO A 468 31.49 8.06 -1.10
C PRO A 468 32.20 9.22 -1.83
N THR A 469 32.12 9.20 -3.16
CA THR A 469 32.67 10.25 -4.04
C THR A 469 31.61 10.73 -4.99
N PRO A 470 31.59 12.04 -5.37
CA PRO A 470 30.66 12.53 -6.37
C PRO A 470 30.80 11.76 -7.69
N ALA A 471 29.68 11.41 -8.29
CA ALA A 471 29.60 10.73 -9.56
C ALA A 471 28.72 11.55 -10.53
N PRO A 472 29.04 11.57 -11.84
CA PRO A 472 28.20 12.27 -12.80
C PRO A 472 26.81 11.64 -12.89
N LEU A 473 25.83 12.45 -13.21
CA LEU A 473 24.51 11.96 -13.59
C LEU A 473 24.61 11.24 -14.96
N ALA A 474 23.64 10.38 -15.25
CA ALA A 474 23.57 9.72 -16.55
C ALA A 474 23.37 10.76 -17.66
N ASP A 475 24.03 10.57 -18.80
CA ASP A 475 23.82 11.36 -19.99
C ASP A 475 22.51 10.96 -20.66
N VAL A 476 21.63 11.96 -20.93
CA VAL A 476 20.25 11.73 -21.39
C VAL A 476 19.99 12.41 -22.72
N ASP A 477 19.73 11.62 -23.74
CA ASP A 477 19.33 12.12 -25.05
C ASP A 477 17.83 12.01 -25.28
N ILE A 478 17.26 13.04 -25.88
CA ILE A 478 15.87 13.04 -26.35
C ILE A 478 15.86 12.83 -27.86
N VAL A 479 15.21 11.75 -28.30
CA VAL A 479 15.03 11.45 -29.71
C VAL A 479 13.64 11.83 -30.18
N ASP A 480 13.58 12.69 -31.22
CA ASP A 480 12.34 13.11 -31.85
C ASP A 480 11.85 12.06 -32.86
N MET A 481 10.90 11.23 -32.44
CA MET A 481 10.30 10.21 -33.30
C MET A 481 9.53 10.77 -34.52
N ARG A 482 9.20 12.06 -34.51
CA ARG A 482 8.63 12.73 -35.69
C ARG A 482 9.68 12.90 -36.80
N GLN A 483 10.93 13.18 -36.38
CA GLN A 483 12.07 13.29 -37.28
C GLN A 483 12.46 11.92 -37.84
N GLU A 484 12.56 10.91 -36.98
CA GLU A 484 12.78 9.51 -37.39
C GLU A 484 11.78 9.07 -38.47
N LEU A 485 10.49 9.38 -38.25
CA LEU A 485 9.43 9.05 -39.17
C LEU A 485 9.53 9.79 -40.54
N LYS A 486 9.95 11.07 -40.52
CA LYS A 486 10.17 11.88 -41.73
C LYS A 486 11.35 11.34 -42.55
N GLU A 487 12.37 10.87 -41.87
CA GLU A 487 13.59 10.30 -42.48
C GLU A 487 13.43 8.81 -42.86
N GLY A 488 12.20 8.28 -42.75
CA GLY A 488 11.83 6.94 -43.24
C GLY A 488 11.89 5.83 -42.18
N ASN A 489 12.38 6.08 -40.99
CA ASN A 489 12.35 5.08 -39.92
C ASN A 489 10.91 4.93 -39.38
N ARG A 490 10.34 3.73 -39.55
CA ARG A 490 8.97 3.36 -39.08
C ARG A 490 9.01 2.35 -37.96
N ASP A 491 10.20 1.94 -37.55
CA ASP A 491 10.41 0.95 -36.51
C ASP A 491 10.07 1.48 -35.12
N MET A 492 9.99 0.58 -34.17
CA MET A 492 9.72 0.89 -32.76
C MET A 492 10.90 1.63 -32.12
N PHE A 493 12.11 1.26 -32.54
CA PHE A 493 13.36 1.86 -32.05
C PHE A 493 13.89 2.92 -33.00
N SER A 494 14.36 4.03 -32.46
CA SER A 494 15.08 5.03 -33.22
C SER A 494 16.47 4.50 -33.61
N ARG A 495 17.04 5.05 -34.67
CA ARG A 495 18.42 4.70 -35.08
C ARG A 495 19.44 4.94 -33.97
N GLN A 496 19.27 5.98 -33.19
CA GLN A 496 20.14 6.25 -32.04
C GLN A 496 19.99 5.19 -30.95
N LEU A 497 18.76 4.80 -30.57
CA LEU A 497 18.57 3.76 -29.56
C LEU A 497 19.09 2.41 -30.06
N ASP A 498 18.91 2.07 -31.33
CA ASP A 498 19.46 0.85 -31.94
C ASP A 498 21.02 0.82 -31.83
N ALA A 499 21.68 1.90 -32.20
CA ALA A 499 23.14 2.00 -32.11
C ALA A 499 23.66 1.90 -30.67
N GLU A 500 22.96 2.51 -29.71
CA GLU A 500 23.32 2.41 -28.29
C GLU A 500 23.07 1.01 -27.71
N MET A 501 22.01 0.31 -28.17
CA MET A 501 21.76 -1.09 -27.78
C MET A 501 22.87 -2.01 -28.30
N GLU A 502 23.26 -1.86 -29.55
CA GLU A 502 24.35 -2.62 -30.16
C GLU A 502 25.67 -2.39 -29.39
N ALA A 503 26.05 -1.12 -29.19
CA ALA A 503 27.25 -0.77 -28.45
C ALA A 503 27.25 -1.28 -26.99
N CYS A 504 26.08 -1.29 -26.34
CA CYS A 504 25.91 -1.82 -25.00
C CYS A 504 26.18 -3.35 -24.94
N LEU A 505 25.60 -4.08 -25.89
CA LEU A 505 25.78 -5.55 -26.01
C LEU A 505 27.19 -5.93 -26.38
N ASP A 506 27.81 -5.23 -27.34
CA ASP A 506 29.19 -5.46 -27.76
C ASP A 506 30.18 -5.23 -26.61
N ALA A 507 29.89 -4.28 -25.73
CA ALA A 507 30.67 -4.02 -24.52
C ALA A 507 30.42 -5.03 -23.38
N GLY A 508 29.55 -6.02 -23.57
CA GLY A 508 29.18 -7.01 -22.56
C GLY A 508 28.39 -6.40 -21.37
N ASN A 509 27.72 -5.30 -21.59
CA ASN A 509 26.93 -4.61 -20.57
C ASN A 509 25.45 -5.02 -20.63
N GLN A 510 24.70 -4.60 -19.61
CA GLN A 510 23.25 -4.82 -19.53
C GLN A 510 22.49 -3.57 -19.88
N MET A 511 21.29 -3.76 -20.44
CA MET A 511 20.37 -2.67 -20.75
C MET A 511 18.99 -2.85 -20.10
N ILE A 512 18.30 -1.74 -19.88
CA ILE A 512 16.90 -1.69 -19.48
C ILE A 512 16.09 -0.97 -20.56
N LEU A 513 15.05 -1.63 -21.10
CA LEU A 513 14.06 -1.00 -21.96
C LEU A 513 12.77 -0.76 -21.17
N PHE A 514 12.49 0.50 -20.98
CA PHE A 514 11.36 0.96 -20.19
C PHE A 514 10.16 1.36 -21.06
N LEU A 515 8.99 0.85 -20.71
CA LEU A 515 7.72 1.22 -21.31
C LEU A 515 6.69 1.63 -20.26
N ASN A 516 6.15 2.83 -20.34
CA ASN A 516 5.06 3.24 -19.45
C ASN A 516 3.72 2.66 -19.94
N ARG A 517 3.32 1.47 -19.43
CA ARG A 517 2.14 0.73 -19.91
C ARG A 517 0.78 1.33 -19.50
N ARG A 518 0.72 2.30 -18.59
CA ARG A 518 -0.55 2.87 -18.15
C ARG A 518 -1.13 3.81 -19.19
N GLY A 519 -2.02 3.29 -20.03
CA GLY A 519 -2.73 4.05 -21.06
C GLY A 519 -2.87 3.25 -22.34
N THR A 520 -3.69 2.16 -22.31
CA THR A 520 -3.98 1.38 -23.52
C THR A 520 -4.74 2.19 -24.54
N ALA A 521 -4.36 2.08 -25.83
CA ALA A 521 -5.09 2.25 -27.11
C ALA A 521 -6.33 3.17 -27.22
N SER A 522 -6.54 4.11 -26.29
CA SER A 522 -7.73 4.96 -26.27
C SER A 522 -7.43 6.45 -26.49
N GLN A 523 -6.19 6.78 -26.80
CA GLN A 523 -5.78 8.18 -27.03
C GLN A 523 -5.36 8.38 -28.47
N LEU A 524 -5.74 9.54 -29.01
CA LEU A 524 -5.50 9.91 -30.38
C LEU A 524 -4.37 10.94 -30.45
N GLN A 525 -3.29 10.60 -31.14
CA GLN A 525 -2.14 11.47 -31.37
C GLN A 525 -1.76 11.51 -32.84
N CYS A 526 -1.28 12.64 -33.31
CA CYS A 526 -0.73 12.79 -34.65
C CYS A 526 0.73 12.33 -34.68
N ARG A 527 1.05 11.32 -35.47
CA ARG A 527 2.44 10.86 -35.64
C ARG A 527 3.33 11.82 -36.41
N SER A 528 2.74 12.71 -37.21
CA SER A 528 3.53 13.67 -38.02
C SER A 528 4.06 14.85 -37.19
N CYS A 529 3.28 15.35 -36.22
CA CYS A 529 3.66 16.52 -35.43
C CYS A 529 3.60 16.33 -33.93
N GLY A 530 3.26 15.13 -33.45
CA GLY A 530 3.16 14.84 -32.03
C GLY A 530 1.92 15.40 -31.33
N HIS A 531 1.06 16.16 -32.06
CA HIS A 531 -0.11 16.77 -31.46
C HIS A 531 -1.04 15.75 -30.80
N GLN A 532 -1.28 15.90 -29.52
CA GLN A 532 -2.23 15.10 -28.75
C GLN A 532 -3.56 15.83 -28.64
N MET A 533 -4.66 15.12 -28.84
CA MET A 533 -5.99 15.70 -28.69
C MET A 533 -6.25 16.03 -27.25
N ARG A 534 -6.35 17.33 -26.92
CA ARG A 534 -6.57 17.84 -25.56
C ARG A 534 -7.90 18.59 -25.46
N CYS A 535 -8.47 18.64 -24.28
CA CYS A 535 -9.69 19.38 -23.98
C CYS A 535 -9.39 20.88 -23.91
N ALA A 536 -10.08 21.70 -24.69
CA ALA A 536 -9.86 23.14 -24.69
C ALA A 536 -10.15 23.82 -23.33
N LYS A 537 -11.06 23.25 -22.51
CA LYS A 537 -11.40 23.78 -21.18
C LYS A 537 -10.42 23.38 -20.10
N CYS A 538 -9.99 22.11 -20.09
CA CYS A 538 -9.23 21.52 -18.98
C CYS A 538 -7.77 21.26 -19.32
N ASP A 539 -7.41 21.36 -20.59
CA ASP A 539 -6.10 21.03 -21.14
C ASP A 539 -5.61 19.60 -20.76
N ILE A 540 -6.54 18.69 -20.60
CA ILE A 540 -6.28 17.27 -20.30
C ILE A 540 -6.48 16.46 -21.57
N ALA A 541 -5.68 15.39 -21.75
CA ALA A 541 -5.78 14.49 -22.88
C ALA A 541 -7.20 13.91 -23.01
N LEU A 542 -7.75 13.95 -24.23
CA LEU A 542 -9.05 13.38 -24.56
C LEU A 542 -8.93 11.88 -24.76
N THR A 543 -9.88 11.14 -24.24
CA THR A 543 -9.95 9.67 -24.38
C THR A 543 -10.97 9.27 -25.44
N TYR A 544 -10.58 8.40 -26.37
CA TYR A 544 -11.47 7.84 -27.36
C TYR A 544 -12.36 6.75 -26.80
N HIS A 545 -13.65 6.90 -26.95
CA HIS A 545 -14.66 5.93 -26.59
C HIS A 545 -15.19 5.23 -27.84
N ARG A 546 -14.70 4.02 -28.15
CA ARG A 546 -15.05 3.26 -29.35
C ARG A 546 -16.56 3.11 -29.56
N ARG A 547 -17.33 2.79 -28.48
CA ARG A 547 -18.79 2.63 -28.56
C ARG A 547 -19.53 3.93 -28.89
N ALA A 548 -19.01 5.06 -28.44
CA ALA A 548 -19.61 6.37 -28.67
C ALA A 548 -19.09 7.03 -29.95
N GLY A 549 -18.02 6.54 -30.56
CA GLY A 549 -17.36 7.12 -31.74
C GLY A 549 -16.83 8.53 -31.47
N ARG A 550 -16.51 8.89 -30.21
CA ARG A 550 -16.16 10.26 -29.83
C ARG A 550 -14.99 10.31 -28.86
N LEU A 551 -14.32 11.44 -28.83
CA LEU A 551 -13.35 11.80 -27.82
C LEU A 551 -14.06 12.47 -26.64
N ILE A 552 -13.76 12.07 -25.40
CA ILE A 552 -14.39 12.58 -24.19
C ILE A 552 -13.32 13.03 -23.21
N CYS A 553 -13.52 14.20 -22.61
CA CYS A 553 -12.75 14.65 -21.47
C CYS A 553 -13.29 14.01 -20.20
N HIS A 554 -12.47 13.19 -19.52
CA HIS A 554 -12.85 12.56 -18.24
C HIS A 554 -12.82 13.51 -17.04
N TYR A 555 -12.60 14.80 -17.26
CA TYR A 555 -12.59 15.83 -16.22
C TYR A 555 -13.87 16.67 -16.26
N CYS A 556 -14.22 17.25 -17.41
CA CYS A 556 -15.39 18.12 -17.57
C CYS A 556 -16.52 17.50 -18.40
N GLY A 557 -16.32 16.34 -19.03
CA GLY A 557 -17.32 15.68 -19.83
C GLY A 557 -17.50 16.21 -21.26
N THR A 558 -16.76 17.24 -21.66
CA THR A 558 -16.84 17.77 -23.03
C THR A 558 -16.57 16.65 -24.05
N ARG A 559 -17.43 16.58 -25.06
CA ARG A 559 -17.39 15.55 -26.13
C ARG A 559 -16.97 16.20 -27.42
N HIS A 560 -15.99 15.58 -28.10
CA HIS A 560 -15.48 16.05 -29.39
C HIS A 560 -15.67 14.95 -30.46
N ARG A 561 -15.85 15.39 -31.72
CA ARG A 561 -15.76 14.47 -32.87
C ARG A 561 -14.30 14.14 -33.12
N ILE A 562 -14.03 12.96 -33.66
CA ILE A 562 -12.70 12.63 -34.14
C ILE A 562 -12.44 13.49 -35.38
N PRO A 563 -11.37 14.28 -35.39
CA PRO A 563 -11.05 15.06 -36.60
C PRO A 563 -10.50 14.12 -37.69
N GLU A 564 -10.84 14.35 -38.93
CA GLU A 564 -10.29 13.62 -40.06
C GLU A 564 -8.82 13.96 -40.31
N ARG A 565 -8.42 15.19 -39.95
CA ARG A 565 -7.05 15.69 -40.07
C ARG A 565 -6.59 16.23 -38.73
N CYS A 566 -5.30 16.19 -38.51
CA CYS A 566 -4.71 16.82 -37.32
C CYS A 566 -5.02 18.31 -37.28
N PRO A 567 -5.58 18.85 -36.18
CA PRO A 567 -5.88 20.30 -36.08
C PRO A 567 -4.63 21.18 -36.14
N GLN A 568 -3.46 20.67 -35.82
CA GLN A 568 -2.22 21.43 -35.76
C GLN A 568 -1.47 21.41 -37.09
N CYS A 569 -1.24 20.26 -37.73
CA CYS A 569 -0.44 20.13 -38.94
C CYS A 569 -1.25 19.77 -40.19
N LEU A 570 -2.58 19.61 -40.07
CA LEU A 570 -3.52 19.21 -41.13
C LEU A 570 -3.23 17.84 -41.78
N GLY A 571 -2.29 17.10 -41.26
CA GLY A 571 -1.91 15.77 -41.73
C GLY A 571 -2.93 14.67 -41.34
N TYR A 572 -2.92 13.57 -42.08
CA TYR A 572 -3.87 12.43 -41.91
C TYR A 572 -3.36 11.34 -40.96
N ARG A 573 -2.17 11.49 -40.35
CA ARG A 573 -1.53 10.43 -39.54
C ARG A 573 -1.98 10.45 -38.08
N LEU A 574 -3.28 10.47 -37.85
CA LEU A 574 -3.85 10.28 -36.51
C LEU A 574 -3.88 8.79 -36.18
N SER A 575 -3.29 8.40 -35.08
CA SER A 575 -3.15 7.01 -34.66
C SER A 575 -3.47 6.85 -33.17
N TYR A 576 -4.01 5.66 -32.83
CA TYR A 576 -4.19 5.23 -31.46
C TYR A 576 -2.90 4.55 -30.97
N TYR A 577 -2.49 4.82 -29.73
CA TYR A 577 -1.31 4.21 -29.14
C TYR A 577 -1.64 3.01 -28.29
N GLY A 578 -0.80 1.98 -28.41
CA GLY A 578 -0.86 0.78 -27.59
C GLY A 578 0.32 -0.15 -27.88
N ILE A 579 1.52 0.15 -27.33
CA ILE A 579 2.66 -0.76 -27.38
C ILE A 579 2.68 -1.55 -26.08
N GLY A 580 2.82 -2.87 -26.16
CA GLY A 580 2.97 -3.75 -24.99
C GLY A 580 4.43 -4.14 -24.76
N THR A 581 4.76 -4.50 -23.52
CA THR A 581 6.10 -5.03 -23.17
C THR A 581 6.47 -6.27 -23.96
N GLN A 582 5.48 -7.08 -24.31
CA GLN A 582 5.66 -8.25 -25.17
C GLN A 582 6.14 -7.85 -26.56
N SER A 583 5.51 -6.88 -27.21
CA SER A 583 5.92 -6.40 -28.53
C SER A 583 7.32 -5.76 -28.52
N VAL A 584 7.70 -5.11 -27.41
CA VAL A 584 9.06 -4.58 -27.24
C VAL A 584 10.08 -5.71 -27.12
N ALA A 585 9.78 -6.74 -26.33
CA ALA A 585 10.66 -7.89 -26.17
C ALA A 585 10.82 -8.66 -27.50
N GLU A 586 9.73 -8.94 -28.21
CA GLU A 586 9.74 -9.61 -29.51
C GLU A 586 10.55 -8.81 -30.55
N ALA A 587 10.40 -7.48 -30.59
CA ALA A 587 11.15 -6.60 -31.49
C ALA A 587 12.66 -6.63 -31.15
N LEU A 588 13.02 -6.69 -29.87
CA LEU A 588 14.40 -6.77 -29.40
C LEU A 588 15.03 -8.12 -29.77
N GLU A 589 14.32 -9.24 -29.53
CA GLU A 589 14.76 -10.60 -29.88
C GLU A 589 14.95 -10.77 -31.39
N GLN A 590 14.09 -10.15 -32.20
CA GLN A 590 14.25 -10.16 -33.67
C GLN A 590 15.48 -9.35 -34.11
N ARG A 591 15.78 -8.24 -33.42
CA ARG A 591 16.90 -7.37 -33.77
C ARG A 591 18.24 -7.93 -33.31
N PHE A 592 18.29 -8.55 -32.12
CA PHE A 592 19.44 -9.13 -31.47
C PHE A 592 19.16 -10.59 -31.04
N PRO A 593 19.21 -11.57 -31.97
CA PRO A 593 18.78 -12.95 -31.69
C PRO A 593 19.59 -13.65 -30.58
N ASP A 594 20.84 -13.24 -30.38
CA ASP A 594 21.74 -13.84 -29.38
C ASP A 594 21.58 -13.24 -27.97
N THR A 595 20.64 -12.29 -27.81
CA THR A 595 20.42 -11.59 -26.54
C THR A 595 19.33 -12.25 -25.71
N THR A 596 19.63 -12.61 -24.46
CA THR A 596 18.63 -13.08 -23.50
C THR A 596 17.81 -11.91 -22.97
N VAL A 597 16.52 -11.86 -23.35
CA VAL A 597 15.58 -10.82 -22.95
C VAL A 597 14.73 -11.30 -21.78
N LEU A 598 14.77 -10.58 -20.68
CA LEU A 598 13.92 -10.80 -19.51
C LEU A 598 12.77 -9.81 -19.50
N ARG A 599 11.55 -10.30 -19.24
CA ARG A 599 10.35 -9.46 -19.16
C ARG A 599 9.89 -9.30 -17.74
N TRP A 600 9.71 -8.04 -17.33
CA TRP A 600 9.21 -7.71 -16.02
C TRP A 600 7.93 -6.87 -16.08
N ASP A 601 6.83 -7.55 -16.12
CA ASP A 601 5.50 -6.96 -16.05
C ASP A 601 4.53 -7.85 -15.23
N ARG A 602 3.35 -7.30 -14.89
CA ARG A 602 2.36 -8.02 -14.07
C ARG A 602 1.81 -9.30 -14.71
N ASP A 603 1.92 -9.44 -16.02
CA ASP A 603 1.42 -10.62 -16.73
C ASP A 603 2.48 -11.73 -16.74
N ALA A 604 3.76 -11.35 -16.71
CA ALA A 604 4.90 -12.27 -16.70
C ALA A 604 5.24 -12.76 -15.27
N THR A 605 5.07 -11.88 -14.24
CA THR A 605 5.40 -12.21 -12.83
C THR A 605 4.14 -12.30 -12.00
N ARG A 606 3.71 -13.52 -11.63
CA ARG A 606 2.45 -13.77 -10.92
C ARG A 606 2.60 -13.84 -9.41
N ASN A 607 3.76 -14.18 -8.91
CA ASN A 607 4.05 -14.34 -7.49
C ASN A 607 5.43 -13.76 -7.10
N ILE A 608 5.71 -13.71 -5.80
CA ILE A 608 6.97 -13.17 -5.25
C ILE A 608 8.17 -14.03 -5.62
N ALA A 609 7.99 -15.34 -5.83
CA ALA A 609 9.07 -16.25 -6.21
C ALA A 609 9.55 -15.97 -7.64
N ASP A 610 8.63 -15.82 -8.60
CA ASP A 610 8.93 -15.44 -9.99
C ASP A 610 9.70 -14.11 -10.04
N TYR A 611 9.31 -13.16 -9.17
CA TYR A 611 9.98 -11.88 -9.04
C TYR A 611 11.44 -12.00 -8.58
N ARG A 612 11.69 -12.81 -7.55
CA ARG A 612 13.06 -13.02 -7.01
C ARG A 612 13.95 -13.72 -8.02
N GLU A 613 13.45 -14.74 -8.68
CA GLU A 613 14.17 -15.49 -9.70
C GLU A 613 14.58 -14.59 -10.87
N LEU A 614 13.68 -13.74 -11.36
CA LEU A 614 13.95 -12.82 -12.47
C LEU A 614 15.02 -11.79 -12.10
N ILE A 615 14.94 -11.21 -10.90
CA ILE A 615 15.96 -10.28 -10.42
C ILE A 615 17.32 -10.96 -10.33
N GLU A 616 17.37 -12.18 -9.79
CA GLU A 616 18.61 -12.91 -9.63
C GLU A 616 19.23 -13.25 -10.98
N LYS A 617 18.45 -13.74 -11.95
CA LYS A 617 18.91 -13.95 -13.32
C LYS A 617 19.49 -12.70 -13.97
N PHE A 618 18.86 -11.56 -13.77
CA PHE A 618 19.38 -10.30 -14.31
C PHE A 618 20.66 -9.85 -13.56
N ARG A 619 20.70 -10.02 -12.23
CA ARG A 619 21.86 -9.66 -11.40
C ARG A 619 23.08 -10.52 -11.71
N THR A 620 22.91 -11.81 -11.99
CA THR A 620 23.99 -12.75 -12.33
C THR A 620 24.48 -12.61 -13.76
N GLY A 621 23.80 -11.81 -14.60
CA GLY A 621 24.19 -11.62 -16.01
C GLY A 621 23.60 -12.66 -16.97
N GLU A 622 22.71 -13.56 -16.50
CA GLU A 622 22.01 -14.50 -17.35
C GLU A 622 21.08 -13.81 -18.36
N GLY A 623 20.63 -12.58 -18.06
CA GLY A 623 19.89 -11.72 -18.96
C GLY A 623 20.69 -10.46 -19.30
N GLN A 624 20.83 -10.12 -20.60
CA GLN A 624 21.47 -8.89 -21.04
C GLN A 624 20.48 -7.73 -21.16
N ALA A 625 19.23 -8.01 -21.48
CA ALA A 625 18.18 -6.99 -21.61
C ALA A 625 17.00 -7.24 -20.69
N LEU A 626 16.55 -6.19 -20.01
CA LEU A 626 15.37 -6.21 -19.15
C LEU A 626 14.31 -5.29 -19.71
N VAL A 627 13.19 -5.86 -20.19
CA VAL A 627 12.06 -5.09 -20.72
C VAL A 627 10.95 -5.04 -19.68
N GLY A 628 10.50 -3.84 -19.33
CA GLY A 628 9.41 -3.78 -18.37
C GLY A 628 8.80 -2.40 -18.14
N THR A 629 7.96 -2.33 -17.10
CA THR A 629 7.15 -1.15 -16.78
C THR A 629 7.64 -0.47 -15.50
N GLN A 630 6.80 0.30 -14.84
CA GLN A 630 7.11 1.05 -13.62
C GLN A 630 7.79 0.24 -12.50
N MET A 631 7.70 -1.09 -12.52
CA MET A 631 8.36 -1.94 -11.53
C MET A 631 9.89 -1.89 -11.64
N ILE A 632 10.45 -1.72 -12.86
CA ILE A 632 11.90 -1.63 -13.09
C ILE A 632 12.47 -0.29 -12.58
N ALA A 633 11.66 0.76 -12.61
CA ALA A 633 12.09 2.09 -12.19
C ALA A 633 12.41 2.20 -10.68
N LYS A 634 12.05 1.19 -9.86
CA LYS A 634 12.03 1.32 -8.40
C LYS A 634 12.93 0.33 -7.68
N GLY A 635 13.65 0.84 -6.67
CA GLY A 635 14.24 0.05 -5.57
C GLY A 635 15.40 -0.89 -5.90
N LEU A 636 15.85 -1.03 -7.15
CA LEU A 636 16.88 -1.99 -7.54
C LEU A 636 18.21 -1.34 -7.90
N HIS A 637 19.29 -2.03 -7.60
CA HIS A 637 20.64 -1.64 -7.94
C HIS A 637 21.25 -2.70 -8.86
N PHE A 638 21.52 -2.32 -10.12
CA PHE A 638 22.17 -3.14 -11.11
C PHE A 638 23.43 -2.42 -11.62
N PRO A 639 24.63 -2.76 -11.11
CA PRO A 639 25.86 -2.07 -11.48
C PRO A 639 26.25 -2.23 -12.96
N SER A 640 25.83 -3.33 -13.58
CA SER A 640 26.15 -3.66 -14.98
C SER A 640 25.26 -2.95 -16.00
N VAL A 641 24.24 -2.21 -15.55
CA VAL A 641 23.34 -1.48 -16.44
C VAL A 641 23.97 -0.16 -16.86
N THR A 642 24.38 -0.06 -18.12
CA THR A 642 24.94 1.15 -18.71
C THR A 642 23.97 1.88 -19.63
N LEU A 643 22.98 1.19 -20.23
CA LEU A 643 21.99 1.78 -21.12
C LEU A 643 20.57 1.65 -20.55
N VAL A 644 19.83 2.75 -20.62
CA VAL A 644 18.39 2.76 -20.38
C VAL A 644 17.67 3.38 -21.57
N GLY A 645 16.83 2.60 -22.24
CA GLY A 645 15.98 3.06 -23.33
C GLY A 645 14.53 3.29 -22.88
N VAL A 646 14.02 4.50 -22.99
CA VAL A 646 12.58 4.80 -22.83
C VAL A 646 11.91 4.70 -24.19
N VAL A 647 11.21 3.60 -24.44
CA VAL A 647 10.68 3.28 -25.77
C VAL A 647 9.60 4.27 -26.25
N LEU A 648 8.80 4.79 -25.30
CA LEU A 648 7.80 5.83 -25.60
C LEU A 648 7.43 6.61 -24.35
N ALA A 649 7.94 7.83 -24.21
CA ALA A 649 7.69 8.70 -23.06
C ALA A 649 6.27 9.28 -23.07
N ASP A 650 5.66 9.48 -24.23
CA ASP A 650 4.36 10.12 -24.44
C ASP A 650 3.19 9.44 -23.70
N VAL A 651 3.28 8.15 -23.46
CA VAL A 651 2.20 7.38 -22.78
C VAL A 651 1.89 7.95 -21.40
N GLY A 652 2.91 8.36 -20.66
CA GLY A 652 2.74 8.98 -19.34
C GLY A 652 2.00 10.30 -19.39
N LEU A 653 2.34 11.13 -20.37
CA LEU A 653 1.73 12.45 -20.61
C LEU A 653 0.29 12.37 -21.10
N SER A 654 -0.07 11.22 -21.65
CA SER A 654 -1.37 10.97 -22.26
C SER A 654 -2.45 10.53 -21.26
N ILE A 655 -2.11 10.34 -20.00
CA ILE A 655 -3.10 9.99 -18.95
C ILE A 655 -4.04 11.18 -18.75
N PRO A 656 -5.38 10.99 -18.71
CA PRO A 656 -6.33 12.09 -18.52
C PRO A 656 -6.37 12.55 -17.05
N ASP A 657 -5.26 13.04 -16.56
CA ASP A 657 -5.04 13.48 -15.19
C ASP A 657 -4.23 14.77 -15.16
N TYR A 658 -4.55 15.70 -14.26
CA TYR A 658 -3.81 16.95 -14.12
C TYR A 658 -2.36 16.75 -13.67
N ARG A 659 -2.06 15.62 -13.04
CA ARG A 659 -0.71 15.21 -12.61
C ARG A 659 0.08 14.44 -13.69
N ALA A 660 -0.41 14.36 -14.91
CA ALA A 660 0.25 13.56 -15.94
C ALA A 660 1.70 14.01 -16.19
N GLY A 661 1.94 15.34 -16.25
CA GLY A 661 3.28 15.92 -16.37
C GLY A 661 4.19 15.58 -15.19
N GLU A 662 3.69 15.78 -13.97
CA GLU A 662 4.43 15.43 -12.73
C GLU A 662 4.83 13.95 -12.69
N ARG A 663 3.90 13.05 -12.99
CA ARG A 663 4.17 11.61 -13.00
C ARG A 663 5.13 11.18 -14.09
N ALA A 664 5.04 11.82 -15.27
CA ALA A 664 5.97 11.55 -16.36
C ALA A 664 7.38 11.98 -15.97
N PHE A 665 7.54 13.19 -15.40
CA PHE A 665 8.81 13.70 -14.90
C PHE A 665 9.40 12.77 -13.83
N GLN A 666 8.63 12.45 -12.79
CA GLN A 666 9.06 11.57 -11.67
C GLN A 666 9.55 10.22 -12.18
N LEU A 667 8.78 9.62 -13.08
CA LEU A 667 9.08 8.31 -13.61
C LEU A 667 10.33 8.32 -14.51
N LEU A 668 10.46 9.33 -15.39
CA LEU A 668 11.62 9.48 -16.26
C LEU A 668 12.91 9.71 -15.45
N CYS A 669 12.86 10.55 -14.41
CA CYS A 669 14.00 10.77 -13.50
C CYS A 669 14.37 9.46 -12.75
N GLN A 670 13.39 8.68 -12.28
CA GLN A 670 13.66 7.41 -11.62
C GLN A 670 14.31 6.39 -12.55
N VAL A 671 13.85 6.33 -13.80
CA VAL A 671 14.36 5.44 -14.84
C VAL A 671 15.76 5.87 -15.27
N ALA A 672 16.00 7.15 -15.51
CA ALA A 672 17.31 7.71 -15.82
C ALA A 672 18.32 7.42 -14.71
N GLY A 673 17.89 7.49 -13.45
CA GLY A 673 18.73 7.15 -12.31
C GLY A 673 19.13 5.67 -12.20
N ARG A 674 18.67 4.78 -13.11
CA ARG A 674 19.11 3.37 -13.15
C ARG A 674 20.39 3.18 -13.93
N ALA A 675 20.68 4.01 -14.92
CA ALA A 675 21.89 3.94 -15.72
C ALA A 675 23.13 4.40 -14.92
N GLY A 676 24.27 3.74 -15.13
CA GLY A 676 25.56 4.17 -14.61
C GLY A 676 25.68 4.14 -13.09
N ARG A 677 25.17 3.13 -12.43
CA ARG A 677 25.34 2.92 -10.98
C ARG A 677 26.65 2.20 -10.61
N GLY A 678 27.38 1.73 -11.59
CA GLY A 678 28.71 1.16 -11.46
C GLY A 678 29.83 2.17 -11.74
N GLU A 679 31.01 1.67 -12.08
CA GLU A 679 32.21 2.47 -12.45
C GLU A 679 32.05 3.09 -13.86
N ARG A 680 31.11 2.63 -14.69
CA ARG A 680 30.93 3.06 -16.08
C ARG A 680 29.86 4.16 -16.17
N PRO A 681 30.03 5.16 -17.03
CA PRO A 681 29.00 6.20 -17.24
C PRO A 681 27.70 5.59 -17.78
N GLY A 682 26.58 6.12 -17.34
CA GLY A 682 25.26 5.69 -17.80
C GLY A 682 24.77 6.51 -18.97
N ARG A 683 24.17 5.85 -19.94
CA ARG A 683 23.51 6.44 -21.10
C ARG A 683 21.99 6.24 -21.03
N VAL A 684 21.21 7.27 -21.36
CA VAL A 684 19.74 7.17 -21.39
C VAL A 684 19.23 7.75 -22.70
N VAL A 685 18.39 7.00 -23.39
CA VAL A 685 17.74 7.46 -24.64
C VAL A 685 16.23 7.51 -24.41
N ILE A 686 15.65 8.71 -24.54
CA ILE A 686 14.20 8.93 -24.39
C ILE A 686 13.57 9.17 -25.75
N GLN A 687 12.82 8.22 -26.27
CA GLN A 687 12.05 8.36 -27.51
C GLN A 687 10.71 9.01 -27.24
N THR A 688 10.39 10.06 -28.01
CA THR A 688 9.13 10.79 -27.87
C THR A 688 8.68 11.47 -29.15
N TYR A 689 7.37 11.66 -29.29
CA TYR A 689 6.77 12.52 -30.32
C TYR A 689 6.55 13.97 -29.81
N GLN A 690 6.87 14.26 -28.56
CA GLN A 690 6.73 15.57 -27.91
C GLN A 690 8.07 16.02 -27.28
N PRO A 691 9.16 16.17 -28.08
CA PRO A 691 10.47 16.51 -27.55
C PRO A 691 10.50 17.86 -26.83
N ASP A 692 9.60 18.78 -27.21
CA ASP A 692 9.50 20.12 -26.63
C ASP A 692 8.67 20.16 -25.32
N ASN A 693 8.14 19.02 -24.87
CA ASN A 693 7.35 18.95 -23.63
C ASN A 693 8.22 19.27 -22.40
N TYR A 694 7.78 20.21 -21.58
CA TYR A 694 8.55 20.69 -20.42
C TYR A 694 8.92 19.58 -19.41
N ALA A 695 8.06 18.59 -19.22
CA ALA A 695 8.33 17.48 -18.30
C ALA A 695 9.42 16.55 -18.85
N ILE A 696 9.44 16.29 -20.17
CA ILE A 696 10.48 15.51 -20.84
C ILE A 696 11.81 16.27 -20.84
N GLN A 697 11.81 17.54 -21.22
CA GLN A 697 13.01 18.39 -21.24
C GLN A 697 13.66 18.48 -19.85
N ALA A 698 12.85 18.77 -18.83
CA ALA A 698 13.34 18.88 -17.48
C ALA A 698 13.84 17.52 -16.92
N SER A 699 13.20 16.40 -17.32
CA SER A 699 13.66 15.07 -16.89
C SER A 699 14.99 14.68 -17.55
N ALA A 700 15.22 15.06 -18.80
CA ALA A 700 16.48 14.84 -19.48
C ALA A 700 17.61 15.68 -18.84
N ALA A 701 17.33 16.93 -18.50
CA ALA A 701 18.25 17.78 -17.76
C ALA A 701 18.38 17.40 -16.27
N GLN A 702 17.52 16.50 -15.77
CA GLN A 702 17.37 16.14 -14.35
C GLN A 702 17.17 17.37 -13.44
N ASP A 703 16.51 18.40 -13.99
CA ASP A 703 16.28 19.70 -13.35
C ASP A 703 14.86 19.78 -12.78
N TYR A 704 14.73 19.45 -11.49
CA TYR A 704 13.47 19.54 -10.77
C TYR A 704 12.96 20.98 -10.66
N GLN A 705 13.84 21.96 -10.51
CA GLN A 705 13.43 23.36 -10.32
C GLN A 705 12.75 23.92 -11.57
N SER A 706 13.33 23.69 -12.75
CA SER A 706 12.72 24.09 -14.02
C SER A 706 11.38 23.38 -14.25
N PHE A 707 11.30 22.09 -13.91
CA PHE A 707 10.06 21.35 -13.95
C PHE A 707 9.01 21.99 -13.04
N TYR A 708 9.34 22.19 -11.76
CA TYR A 708 8.44 22.75 -10.75
C TYR A 708 7.87 24.10 -11.18
N ASN A 709 8.70 25.00 -11.67
CA ASN A 709 8.27 26.34 -12.07
C ASN A 709 7.20 26.29 -13.19
N LYS A 710 7.42 25.44 -14.20
CA LYS A 710 6.47 25.28 -15.32
C LYS A 710 5.19 24.55 -14.89
N GLU A 711 5.32 23.51 -14.10
CA GLU A 711 4.18 22.74 -13.55
C GLU A 711 3.31 23.64 -12.66
N MET A 712 3.91 24.46 -11.81
CA MET A 712 3.17 25.36 -10.92
C MET A 712 2.45 26.47 -11.68
N ALA A 713 3.05 27.02 -12.75
CA ALA A 713 2.37 27.97 -13.62
C ALA A 713 1.13 27.34 -14.26
N TYR A 714 1.26 26.13 -14.81
CA TYR A 714 0.15 25.36 -15.37
C TYR A 714 -0.95 25.10 -14.33
N ARG A 715 -0.59 24.64 -13.11
CA ARG A 715 -1.58 24.36 -12.05
C ARG A 715 -2.32 25.60 -11.58
N ARG A 716 -1.62 26.74 -11.50
CA ARG A 716 -2.23 28.02 -11.12
C ARG A 716 -3.24 28.47 -12.17
N GLU A 717 -2.86 28.46 -13.44
CA GLU A 717 -3.74 28.83 -14.56
C GLU A 717 -5.01 27.98 -14.59
N ARG A 718 -4.89 26.68 -14.27
CA ARG A 718 -6.00 25.72 -14.32
C ARG A 718 -6.73 25.53 -12.99
N GLY A 719 -6.35 26.23 -11.94
CA GLY A 719 -6.94 26.08 -10.62
C GLY A 719 -6.79 24.68 -10.02
N ASN A 720 -5.66 24.00 -10.28
CA ASN A 720 -5.41 22.67 -9.74
C ASN A 720 -4.63 22.72 -8.40
N PRO A 721 -4.58 21.66 -7.60
CA PRO A 721 -3.76 21.61 -6.40
C PRO A 721 -2.28 21.98 -6.68
N PRO A 722 -1.62 22.75 -5.81
CA PRO A 722 -2.00 23.11 -4.44
C PRO A 722 -2.89 24.36 -4.29
N PHE A 723 -3.27 25.02 -5.38
CA PHE A 723 -4.04 26.27 -5.34
C PHE A 723 -5.51 26.06 -4.96
N ASN A 724 -6.09 24.93 -5.33
CA ASN A 724 -7.40 24.50 -4.90
C ASN A 724 -7.33 23.07 -4.36
N LYS A 725 -8.33 22.67 -3.56
CA LYS A 725 -8.55 21.29 -3.13
C LYS A 725 -9.48 20.58 -4.09
N LEU A 726 -9.39 19.27 -4.13
CA LEU A 726 -10.25 18.41 -4.94
C LEU A 726 -10.97 17.38 -4.05
N ILE A 727 -12.24 17.14 -4.36
CA ILE A 727 -12.99 15.99 -3.85
C ILE A 727 -13.54 15.23 -5.05
N ARG A 728 -13.27 13.93 -5.12
CA ARG A 728 -13.83 13.05 -6.13
C ARG A 728 -14.97 12.23 -5.54
N LEU A 729 -16.13 12.30 -6.13
CA LEU A 729 -17.30 11.50 -5.81
C LEU A 729 -17.45 10.45 -6.90
N LEU A 730 -17.37 9.18 -6.55
CA LEU A 730 -17.44 8.07 -7.49
C LEU A 730 -18.68 7.22 -7.21
N HIS A 731 -19.53 7.06 -8.21
CA HIS A 731 -20.65 6.14 -8.21
C HIS A 731 -20.40 4.93 -9.08
N THR A 732 -20.85 3.75 -8.66
CA THR A 732 -20.69 2.50 -9.42
C THR A 732 -21.97 1.70 -9.47
N HIS A 733 -22.41 1.28 -10.68
CA HIS A 733 -23.63 0.49 -10.85
C HIS A 733 -23.46 -0.57 -11.96
N ILE A 734 -24.22 -1.65 -11.86
CA ILE A 734 -24.20 -2.72 -12.91
C ILE A 734 -24.87 -2.28 -14.21
N ASN A 735 -25.85 -1.37 -14.11
CA ASN A 735 -26.55 -0.79 -15.26
C ASN A 735 -26.00 0.59 -15.56
N GLN A 736 -25.62 0.85 -16.82
CA GLN A 736 -25.04 2.11 -17.26
C GLN A 736 -26.01 3.29 -17.16
N ALA A 737 -27.26 3.10 -17.59
CA ALA A 737 -28.25 4.18 -17.59
C ALA A 737 -28.61 4.63 -16.18
N THR A 738 -28.76 3.67 -15.26
CA THR A 738 -28.98 3.96 -13.83
C THR A 738 -27.79 4.72 -13.25
N CYS A 739 -26.55 4.26 -13.53
CA CYS A 739 -25.32 4.91 -13.03
C CYS A 739 -25.22 6.37 -13.49
N GLU A 740 -25.54 6.63 -14.77
CA GLU A 740 -25.55 7.98 -15.35
C GLU A 740 -26.67 8.84 -14.76
N HIS A 741 -27.89 8.28 -14.62
CA HIS A 741 -29.04 8.99 -14.08
C HIS A 741 -28.81 9.47 -12.66
N GLU A 742 -28.37 8.59 -11.79
CA GLU A 742 -28.07 8.90 -10.40
C GLU A 742 -26.92 9.91 -10.27
N ALA A 743 -25.86 9.77 -11.09
CA ALA A 743 -24.77 10.74 -11.12
C ALA A 743 -25.26 12.14 -11.52
N ARG A 744 -26.17 12.23 -12.50
CA ARG A 744 -26.77 13.51 -12.91
C ARG A 744 -27.71 14.10 -11.85
N ALA A 745 -28.45 13.25 -11.13
CA ALA A 745 -29.32 13.70 -10.05
C ALA A 745 -28.50 14.35 -8.92
N VAL A 746 -27.46 13.66 -8.44
CA VAL A 746 -26.56 14.18 -7.39
C VAL A 746 -25.86 15.46 -7.84
N ALA A 747 -25.39 15.54 -9.09
CA ALA A 747 -24.75 16.76 -9.60
C ALA A 747 -25.71 17.96 -9.64
N ARG A 748 -26.98 17.75 -9.97
CA ARG A 748 -28.01 18.80 -9.92
C ARG A 748 -28.25 19.26 -8.49
N THR A 749 -28.49 18.35 -7.55
CA THR A 749 -28.65 18.68 -6.14
C THR A 749 -27.48 19.51 -5.62
N MET A 750 -26.23 19.13 -5.99
CA MET A 750 -25.05 19.90 -5.61
C MET A 750 -25.01 21.30 -6.24
N ALA A 751 -25.45 21.45 -7.48
CA ALA A 751 -25.51 22.74 -8.15
C ALA A 751 -26.56 23.65 -7.48
N ASP A 752 -27.74 23.10 -7.20
CA ASP A 752 -28.83 23.81 -6.53
C ASP A 752 -28.41 24.29 -5.13
N GLU A 753 -27.77 23.40 -4.33
CA GLU A 753 -27.25 23.75 -2.99
C GLU A 753 -26.12 24.79 -3.05
N ARG A 754 -25.20 24.66 -4.01
CA ARG A 754 -24.14 25.63 -4.23
C ARG A 754 -24.71 27.03 -4.50
N ASP A 755 -25.66 27.10 -5.40
CA ASP A 755 -26.28 28.38 -5.83
C ASP A 755 -27.14 28.96 -4.70
N ALA A 756 -27.94 28.14 -4.01
CA ALA A 756 -28.76 28.55 -2.87
C ALA A 756 -27.92 29.12 -1.70
N ARG A 757 -26.71 28.62 -1.50
CA ARG A 757 -25.81 29.06 -0.43
C ARG A 757 -24.80 30.13 -0.86
N GLY A 758 -24.77 30.51 -2.12
CA GLY A 758 -23.80 31.46 -2.64
C GLY A 758 -22.34 30.97 -2.63
N ILE A 759 -22.11 29.63 -2.66
CA ILE A 759 -20.76 29.03 -2.64
C ILE A 759 -20.20 28.97 -4.07
N GLY A 760 -20.20 30.08 -4.78
CA GLY A 760 -19.81 30.17 -6.19
C GLY A 760 -18.32 29.87 -6.47
N SER A 761 -17.48 29.87 -5.43
CA SER A 761 -16.05 29.52 -5.56
C SER A 761 -15.79 28.02 -5.78
N ILE A 762 -16.83 27.17 -5.65
CA ILE A 762 -16.71 25.72 -5.86
C ILE A 762 -17.23 25.36 -7.25
N GLU A 763 -16.37 24.79 -8.06
CA GLU A 763 -16.71 24.22 -9.36
C GLU A 763 -17.16 22.78 -9.21
N ILE A 764 -18.23 22.40 -9.93
CA ILE A 764 -18.73 21.04 -10.04
C ILE A 764 -18.39 20.54 -11.45
N LEU A 765 -17.42 19.67 -11.56
CA LEU A 765 -16.95 19.11 -12.82
C LEU A 765 -17.56 17.72 -13.04
N GLY A 766 -18.17 17.53 -14.18
CA GLY A 766 -18.95 16.31 -14.49
C GLY A 766 -20.46 16.53 -14.28
N PRO A 767 -21.26 15.44 -14.14
CA PRO A 767 -20.86 14.03 -14.04
C PRO A 767 -20.37 13.46 -15.35
N VAL A 768 -19.32 12.62 -15.26
CA VAL A 768 -18.69 11.98 -16.43
C VAL A 768 -18.37 10.52 -16.15
N PRO A 769 -18.27 9.66 -17.19
CA PRO A 769 -17.73 8.31 -17.01
C PRO A 769 -16.31 8.39 -16.41
N ALA A 770 -16.01 7.66 -15.36
CA ALA A 770 -14.67 7.55 -14.82
C ALA A 770 -13.75 6.79 -15.81
N TYR A 771 -12.44 6.89 -15.63
CA TYR A 771 -11.47 6.11 -16.42
C TYR A 771 -10.88 4.97 -15.57
N PRO A 772 -10.96 3.69 -15.99
CA PRO A 772 -11.81 3.17 -17.06
C PRO A 772 -13.32 3.26 -16.73
N ALA A 773 -14.16 3.43 -17.73
CA ALA A 773 -15.60 3.63 -17.54
C ALA A 773 -16.33 2.36 -17.01
N ARG A 774 -15.71 1.19 -17.13
CA ARG A 774 -16.21 -0.09 -16.59
C ARG A 774 -15.05 -0.84 -15.95
N LEU A 775 -15.26 -1.28 -14.70
CA LEU A 775 -14.28 -2.07 -13.95
C LEU A 775 -15.00 -3.19 -13.21
N ARG A 776 -14.48 -4.44 -13.29
CA ARG A 776 -15.05 -5.62 -12.62
C ARG A 776 -16.57 -5.76 -12.85
N GLY A 777 -17.02 -5.53 -14.09
CA GLY A 777 -18.42 -5.65 -14.46
C GLY A 777 -19.32 -4.46 -14.13
N ARG A 778 -18.86 -3.48 -13.37
CA ARG A 778 -19.63 -2.29 -12.96
C ARG A 778 -19.25 -1.07 -13.79
N TYR A 779 -20.25 -0.27 -14.18
CA TYR A 779 -20.06 1.05 -14.77
C TYR A 779 -19.70 2.05 -13.67
N ARG A 780 -18.91 3.05 -14.03
CA ARG A 780 -18.32 4.02 -13.10
C ARG A 780 -18.54 5.43 -13.61
N TRP A 781 -19.14 6.28 -12.80
CA TRP A 781 -19.30 7.70 -13.05
C TRP A 781 -18.74 8.51 -11.89
N HIS A 782 -18.18 9.68 -12.18
CA HIS A 782 -17.66 10.53 -11.13
C HIS A 782 -18.08 12.00 -11.32
N ILE A 783 -18.08 12.71 -10.20
CA ILE A 783 -18.18 14.15 -10.07
C ILE A 783 -16.92 14.61 -9.34
N VAL A 784 -16.31 15.72 -9.78
CA VAL A 784 -15.17 16.31 -9.09
C VAL A 784 -15.58 17.71 -8.61
N LEU A 785 -15.47 17.93 -7.31
CA LEU A 785 -15.60 19.25 -6.71
C LEU A 785 -14.22 19.88 -6.63
N ARG A 786 -14.08 21.11 -7.09
CA ARG A 786 -12.83 21.86 -7.09
C ARG A 786 -13.05 23.27 -6.53
N GLY A 787 -12.21 23.68 -5.61
CA GLY A 787 -12.27 25.01 -5.03
C GLY A 787 -11.39 25.15 -3.79
N PRO A 788 -11.38 26.31 -3.14
CA PRO A 788 -10.61 26.52 -1.92
C PRO A 788 -11.03 25.58 -0.79
N GLU A 789 -12.36 25.40 -0.61
CA GLU A 789 -12.93 24.53 0.43
C GLU A 789 -14.14 23.74 -0.11
N PRO A 790 -13.94 22.74 -0.98
CA PRO A 790 -15.04 22.01 -1.61
C PRO A 790 -15.88 21.19 -0.62
N ARG A 791 -15.36 20.94 0.57
CA ARG A 791 -16.06 20.26 1.66
C ARG A 791 -17.28 21.08 2.13
N ALA A 792 -17.19 22.40 2.12
CA ALA A 792 -18.29 23.28 2.52
C ALA A 792 -19.59 23.02 1.72
N LEU A 793 -19.47 22.59 0.45
CA LEU A 793 -20.65 22.16 -0.31
C LEU A 793 -21.09 20.73 0.06
N LEU A 794 -20.12 19.83 0.25
CA LEU A 794 -20.41 18.41 0.49
C LEU A 794 -21.11 18.17 1.83
N ASP A 795 -20.79 18.96 2.86
CA ASP A 795 -21.39 18.85 4.18
C ASP A 795 -22.91 19.17 4.20
N HIS A 796 -23.42 19.77 3.13
CA HIS A 796 -24.85 20.11 2.97
C HIS A 796 -25.63 19.18 2.03
N VAL A 797 -24.94 18.23 1.39
CA VAL A 797 -25.56 17.29 0.43
C VAL A 797 -25.50 15.87 0.98
N ALA A 798 -26.66 15.29 1.25
CA ALA A 798 -26.74 13.88 1.64
C ALA A 798 -26.44 12.99 0.44
N LEU A 799 -25.29 12.34 0.44
CA LEU A 799 -24.94 11.37 -0.58
C LEU A 799 -25.64 10.02 -0.35
N PRO A 800 -26.18 9.38 -1.40
CA PRO A 800 -26.68 8.00 -1.31
C PRO A 800 -25.56 7.02 -0.90
N ARG A 801 -25.92 5.88 -0.29
CA ARG A 801 -24.98 4.91 0.32
C ARG A 801 -23.92 4.33 -0.63
N ASP A 802 -24.21 4.26 -1.94
CA ASP A 802 -23.33 3.64 -2.94
C ASP A 802 -22.30 4.61 -3.55
N TRP A 803 -22.19 5.82 -2.98
CA TRP A 803 -21.20 6.81 -3.39
C TRP A 803 -19.92 6.69 -2.58
N HIS A 804 -18.82 6.74 -3.28
CA HIS A 804 -17.49 6.76 -2.68
C HIS A 804 -16.92 8.17 -2.73
N VAL A 805 -16.56 8.69 -1.56
CA VAL A 805 -15.90 9.99 -1.43
C VAL A 805 -14.40 9.78 -1.36
N ASP A 806 -13.64 10.56 -2.13
CA ASP A 806 -12.18 10.58 -2.13
C ASP A 806 -11.71 12.02 -1.96
N ILE A 807 -11.27 12.35 -0.77
CA ILE A 807 -10.69 13.65 -0.42
C ILE A 807 -9.25 13.68 -0.88
N ASP A 808 -8.83 14.78 -1.51
CA ASP A 808 -7.49 14.96 -2.08
C ASP A 808 -7.04 13.75 -2.93
N PRO A 809 -7.79 13.44 -4.01
CA PRO A 809 -7.47 12.31 -4.85
C PRO A 809 -6.10 12.51 -5.53
N VAL A 810 -5.24 11.50 -5.41
CA VAL A 810 -3.95 11.50 -6.13
C VAL A 810 -4.14 11.21 -7.61
N SER A 811 -5.31 10.73 -8.02
CA SER A 811 -5.68 10.48 -9.41
C SER A 811 -7.18 10.66 -9.61
N LEU A 812 -7.54 11.21 -10.73
CA LEU A 812 -8.92 11.30 -11.20
C LEU A 812 -9.31 10.13 -12.13
N THR A 813 -8.38 9.22 -12.41
CA THR A 813 -8.58 8.04 -13.24
C THR A 813 -8.88 6.78 -12.43
#